data_67fbb10672a8212a31a9fa9fee925aff
#
_entry.id   67fbb10672a8212a31a9fa9fee925aff
#
_cell.length_a   1.000
_cell.length_b   1.000
_cell.length_c   1.000
_cell.angle_alpha   90.00
_cell.angle_beta   90.00
_cell.angle_gamma   90.00
#
_symmetry.space_group_name_H-M   'P 1'
#
loop_
_entity.id
_entity.type
_entity.pdbx_description
1 polymer ?
#
loop_
_entity_poly.entity_id
_entity_poly.type
_entity_poly.pdbx_seq_one_letter_code
_entity_poly.pdbx_strand_id
1 'polypeptide(L)'
;MKDGFIKVAAATPEIKVADCKHNAKQIISLAKELAKKDVKLAVFPELCITGYTCQDLFYQTTLLDGAKNALITILEELSAFDMITVVGLPMQYDSKLYNCAAVTYHGKVLGYVPKQYLPNYNEFYEMRHFTAWDGSKCEYFLNWFDTDADGECDDSLSAYFGAGLIFCCNNMHDFSFGIELCEDLWSPCPPSTYLAQEGANIILNLSASNEMIGKSEYRRSLVLNQSARLISGYIYCSAGEGESTQDLVFSGHNIIAENGATLAESELFSNDYVISEIDVNKLAFERRKNTSFRNDKCDTETIWFDIPLTDTKITRFVSRTPFIPYSADETDKRCELILSMQAHGLKKRLAHTYAKTAVIGISGGLDSTLALLVCANAMKLLGRPMTDIVAVTMPCFGTTKRTKSNAVKICEAIGVTLREIDITDSVKQHFLDIGHDINDLSVVFENGQARERTKVLMNIANQTGGLVIGTGDLSELALGWATYNGDHMSMYGVNCSIPKTLIKHLVSYYSKTTDNKLLKESLEDILDTPVSPELLPAHNGEISQKTEDLVGPYELHDFFLYNGIRWGFTPEKVFRLALYAFDGAYDRETILKWLKTFYRRFFSQQFKRSCLPDGPKVGSVTLSPRGDWRMPSDACATLWLSQIENLK
;
A
#
# COMPACT_ATOMS: atom_id res chain seq x y z
N MET A 1 12.79 9.96 8.60
CA MET A 1 12.29 10.88 7.57
C MET A 1 12.98 10.72 6.21
N LYS A 2 14.26 10.37 6.17
CA LYS A 2 15.04 10.26 4.91
C LYS A 2 14.37 9.42 3.80
N ASP A 3 13.59 8.40 4.17
CA ASP A 3 12.88 7.52 3.22
C ASP A 3 11.42 7.92 2.98
N GLY A 4 11.01 9.10 3.41
CA GLY A 4 9.64 9.57 3.27
C GLY A 4 8.69 9.19 4.40
N PHE A 5 9.14 8.53 5.47
CA PHE A 5 8.30 8.21 6.61
C PHE A 5 8.29 9.33 7.64
N ILE A 6 7.15 9.95 7.83
CA ILE A 6 6.91 10.97 8.86
C ILE A 6 6.18 10.30 10.02
N LYS A 7 6.79 10.29 11.20
CA LYS A 7 6.13 9.79 12.40
C LYS A 7 5.19 10.86 12.94
N VAL A 8 3.92 10.52 13.04
CA VAL A 8 2.83 11.43 13.41
C VAL A 8 2.04 10.87 14.58
N ALA A 9 1.37 11.75 15.30
CA ALA A 9 0.49 11.38 16.41
C ALA A 9 -0.80 12.21 16.40
N ALA A 10 -1.91 11.57 16.83
CA ALA A 10 -3.12 12.22 17.29
C ALA A 10 -3.27 11.93 18.78
N ALA A 11 -3.39 12.95 19.61
CA ALA A 11 -3.32 12.84 21.07
C ALA A 11 -4.45 13.60 21.75
N THR A 12 -5.24 12.89 22.56
CA THR A 12 -6.36 13.46 23.33
C THR A 12 -5.95 13.66 24.78
N PRO A 13 -5.75 14.94 25.25
CA PRO A 13 -5.44 15.22 26.63
C PRO A 13 -6.68 15.08 27.53
N GLU A 14 -6.48 14.77 28.79
CA GLU A 14 -7.52 14.90 29.81
C GLU A 14 -7.65 16.38 30.19
N ILE A 15 -8.71 17.03 29.71
CA ILE A 15 -8.91 18.47 29.92
C ILE A 15 -9.84 18.75 31.10
N LYS A 16 -9.89 20.03 31.47
CA LYS A 16 -10.92 20.61 32.33
C LYS A 16 -11.48 21.84 31.65
N VAL A 17 -12.80 21.89 31.52
CA VAL A 17 -13.50 23.01 30.87
C VAL A 17 -13.13 24.33 31.52
N ALA A 18 -12.68 25.29 30.72
CA ALA A 18 -12.22 26.64 31.10
C ALA A 18 -10.95 26.70 31.99
N ASP A 19 -10.28 25.60 32.27
CA ASP A 19 -9.00 25.57 32.97
C ASP A 19 -7.81 25.51 32.00
N CYS A 20 -7.56 26.60 31.28
CA CYS A 20 -6.49 26.70 30.29
C CYS A 20 -5.12 26.29 30.82
N LYS A 21 -4.82 26.60 32.09
CA LYS A 21 -3.54 26.28 32.73
C LYS A 21 -3.37 24.77 32.97
N HIS A 22 -4.44 24.08 33.38
CA HIS A 22 -4.45 22.62 33.49
C HIS A 22 -4.28 21.99 32.14
N ASN A 23 -5.06 22.45 31.16
CA ASN A 23 -5.10 21.88 29.79
C ASN A 23 -3.74 22.01 29.09
N ALA A 24 -3.08 23.18 29.20
CA ALA A 24 -1.73 23.38 28.70
C ALA A 24 -0.72 22.40 29.32
N LYS A 25 -0.79 22.13 30.63
CA LYS A 25 0.08 21.14 31.27
C LYS A 25 -0.14 19.73 30.75
N GLN A 26 -1.38 19.32 30.50
CA GLN A 26 -1.69 18.00 29.91
C GLN A 26 -1.15 17.90 28.48
N ILE A 27 -1.40 18.91 27.65
CA ILE A 27 -0.87 19.00 26.28
C ILE A 27 0.67 18.91 26.29
N ILE A 28 1.34 19.71 27.10
CA ILE A 28 2.81 19.72 27.23
C ILE A 28 3.33 18.34 27.67
N SER A 29 2.68 17.71 28.64
CA SER A 29 3.08 16.39 29.13
C SER A 29 3.04 15.34 28.02
N LEU A 30 1.93 15.26 27.30
CA LEU A 30 1.76 14.35 26.15
C LEU A 30 2.75 14.70 25.03
N ALA A 31 2.90 15.98 24.68
CA ALA A 31 3.81 16.41 23.62
C ALA A 31 5.27 16.03 23.94
N LYS A 32 5.72 16.19 25.19
CA LYS A 32 7.05 15.75 25.63
C LYS A 32 7.23 14.23 25.57
N GLU A 33 6.19 13.47 25.85
CA GLU A 33 6.21 12.01 25.69
C GLU A 33 6.31 11.61 24.21
N LEU A 34 5.53 12.25 23.35
CA LEU A 34 5.54 12.02 21.90
C LEU A 34 6.89 12.39 21.26
N ALA A 35 7.49 13.50 21.70
CA ALA A 35 8.83 13.92 21.26
C ALA A 35 9.90 12.86 21.59
N LYS A 36 9.84 12.23 22.79
CA LYS A 36 10.74 11.12 23.17
C LYS A 36 10.56 9.88 22.27
N LYS A 37 9.41 9.74 21.62
CA LYS A 37 9.10 8.66 20.65
C LYS A 37 9.45 9.05 19.21
N ASP A 38 10.14 10.18 19.01
CA ASP A 38 10.56 10.73 17.72
C ASP A 38 9.38 11.12 16.81
N VAL A 39 8.25 11.51 17.38
CA VAL A 39 7.14 12.10 16.63
C VAL A 39 7.57 13.44 16.07
N LYS A 40 7.21 13.74 14.81
CA LYS A 40 7.55 14.97 14.12
C LYS A 40 6.36 15.90 13.91
N LEU A 41 5.14 15.35 14.02
CA LEU A 41 3.89 16.10 13.88
C LEU A 41 2.88 15.54 14.88
N ALA A 42 2.53 16.31 15.89
CA ALA A 42 1.56 15.97 16.92
C ALA A 42 0.32 16.86 16.80
N VAL A 43 -0.86 16.24 16.73
CA VAL A 43 -2.15 16.93 16.59
C VAL A 43 -2.97 16.71 17.86
N PHE A 44 -3.51 17.79 18.40
CA PHE A 44 -4.39 17.84 19.55
C PHE A 44 -5.81 18.27 19.12
N PRO A 45 -6.85 18.02 19.94
CA PRO A 45 -8.23 18.28 19.56
C PRO A 45 -8.56 19.78 19.37
N GLU A 46 -9.68 20.01 18.71
CA GLU A 46 -10.35 21.30 18.56
C GLU A 46 -10.61 21.92 19.95
N LEU A 47 -10.26 23.21 20.11
CA LEU A 47 -10.44 23.99 21.34
C LEU A 47 -9.86 23.32 22.61
N CYS A 48 -8.90 22.43 22.49
CA CYS A 48 -8.33 21.67 23.62
C CYS A 48 -7.66 22.52 24.69
N ILE A 49 -7.29 23.77 24.39
CA ILE A 49 -6.73 24.71 25.37
C ILE A 49 -7.79 25.19 26.36
N THR A 50 -9.02 25.43 25.90
CA THR A 50 -10.13 25.90 26.75
C THR A 50 -11.10 24.80 27.15
N GLY A 51 -11.24 23.78 26.34
CA GLY A 51 -12.38 22.90 26.21
C GLY A 51 -13.37 23.43 25.17
N TYR A 52 -13.98 22.53 24.41
CA TYR A 52 -15.00 22.87 23.42
C TYR A 52 -16.31 23.33 24.07
N THR A 53 -16.65 22.81 25.22
CA THR A 53 -17.94 22.99 25.90
C THR A 53 -17.99 24.22 26.83
N CYS A 54 -17.15 25.23 26.60
CA CYS A 54 -17.12 26.46 27.39
C CYS A 54 -18.34 27.38 27.23
N GLN A 55 -19.13 27.20 26.15
CA GLN A 55 -20.36 27.98 25.90
C GLN A 55 -20.13 29.50 25.97
N ASP A 56 -21.01 30.26 26.64
CA ASP A 56 -20.93 31.74 26.73
C ASP A 56 -19.67 32.23 27.45
N LEU A 57 -18.90 31.35 28.08
CA LEU A 57 -17.59 31.74 28.65
C LEU A 57 -16.60 32.18 27.56
N PHE A 58 -16.80 31.78 26.30
CA PHE A 58 -16.00 32.27 25.18
C PHE A 58 -16.07 33.79 24.98
N TYR A 59 -17.12 34.47 25.49
CA TYR A 59 -17.18 35.93 25.48
C TYR A 59 -16.41 36.59 26.58
N GLN A 60 -15.87 35.83 27.55
CA GLN A 60 -15.17 36.39 28.70
C GLN A 60 -13.68 36.62 28.37
N THR A 61 -13.23 37.86 28.46
CA THR A 61 -11.81 38.23 28.26
C THR A 61 -10.87 37.37 29.10
N THR A 62 -11.26 37.05 30.34
CA THR A 62 -10.49 36.17 31.22
C THR A 62 -10.18 34.81 30.62
N LEU A 63 -11.15 34.20 29.86
CA LEU A 63 -10.93 32.92 29.19
C LEU A 63 -10.02 33.08 27.97
N LEU A 64 -10.19 34.15 27.19
CA LEU A 64 -9.36 34.45 26.03
C LEU A 64 -7.92 34.74 26.40
N ASP A 65 -7.71 35.55 27.43
CA ASP A 65 -6.37 35.81 27.99
C ASP A 65 -5.74 34.53 28.58
N GLY A 66 -6.58 33.70 29.23
CA GLY A 66 -6.17 32.39 29.72
C GLY A 66 -5.70 31.46 28.60
N ALA A 67 -6.42 31.43 27.46
CA ALA A 67 -6.05 30.64 26.30
C ALA A 67 -4.74 31.12 25.65
N LYS A 68 -4.56 32.45 25.52
CA LYS A 68 -3.34 33.07 25.01
C LYS A 68 -2.12 32.72 25.90
N ASN A 69 -2.23 32.93 27.21
CA ASN A 69 -1.16 32.61 28.18
C ASN A 69 -0.81 31.11 28.17
N ALA A 70 -1.81 30.25 27.99
CA ALA A 70 -1.61 28.81 27.84
C ALA A 70 -0.83 28.47 26.55
N LEU A 71 -1.14 29.14 25.43
CA LEU A 71 -0.38 28.97 24.18
C LEU A 71 1.08 29.41 24.36
N ILE A 72 1.34 30.57 25.00
CA ILE A 72 2.70 31.03 25.28
C ILE A 72 3.46 29.99 26.12
N THR A 73 2.83 29.46 27.17
CA THR A 73 3.45 28.37 27.98
C THR A 73 3.78 27.13 27.15
N ILE A 74 2.91 26.75 26.20
CA ILE A 74 3.16 25.63 25.27
C ILE A 74 4.36 25.93 24.36
N LEU A 75 4.45 27.14 23.83
CA LEU A 75 5.56 27.57 22.97
C LEU A 75 6.89 27.48 23.70
N GLU A 76 6.97 28.05 24.92
CA GLU A 76 8.18 28.05 25.76
C GLU A 76 8.63 26.62 26.08
N GLU A 77 7.72 25.80 26.59
CA GLU A 77 8.01 24.46 27.11
C GLU A 77 8.34 23.43 26.01
N LEU A 78 7.88 23.68 24.76
CA LEU A 78 8.14 22.82 23.61
C LEU A 78 9.19 23.38 22.66
N SER A 79 9.77 24.54 22.92
CA SER A 79 10.72 25.26 22.05
C SER A 79 11.96 24.43 21.64
N ALA A 80 12.42 23.53 22.51
CA ALA A 80 13.62 22.73 22.31
C ALA A 80 13.38 21.43 21.47
N PHE A 81 12.14 21.13 21.11
CA PHE A 81 11.82 19.86 20.44
C PHE A 81 11.66 20.03 18.93
N ASP A 82 12.29 19.13 18.16
CA ASP A 82 12.12 19.00 16.70
C ASP A 82 10.78 18.33 16.35
N MET A 83 9.68 18.90 16.82
CA MET A 83 8.33 18.40 16.64
C MET A 83 7.35 19.55 16.44
N ILE A 84 6.62 19.54 15.34
CA ILE A 84 5.51 20.45 15.11
C ILE A 84 4.35 20.01 16.00
N THR A 85 3.76 20.95 16.72
CA THR A 85 2.59 20.71 17.58
C THR A 85 1.43 21.57 17.10
N VAL A 86 0.25 20.97 16.94
CA VAL A 86 -0.96 21.67 16.50
C VAL A 86 -2.02 21.57 17.57
N VAL A 87 -2.50 22.71 18.06
CA VAL A 87 -3.44 22.83 19.19
C VAL A 87 -4.64 23.70 18.83
N GLY A 88 -5.83 23.34 19.34
CA GLY A 88 -7.08 24.10 19.14
C GLY A 88 -7.29 25.15 20.22
N LEU A 89 -7.65 26.39 19.82
CA LEU A 89 -7.94 27.49 20.72
C LEU A 89 -8.93 28.50 20.12
N PRO A 90 -9.66 29.28 20.95
CA PRO A 90 -10.40 30.46 20.49
C PRO A 90 -9.42 31.60 20.23
N MET A 91 -9.58 32.31 19.10
CA MET A 91 -8.80 33.48 18.77
C MET A 91 -9.69 34.68 18.42
N GLN A 92 -9.34 35.84 18.96
CA GLN A 92 -9.93 37.10 18.54
C GLN A 92 -9.11 37.68 17.37
N TYR A 93 -9.76 37.93 16.26
CA TYR A 93 -9.19 38.58 15.09
C TYR A 93 -10.21 39.57 14.52
N ASP A 94 -9.79 40.82 14.21
CA ASP A 94 -10.60 41.88 13.68
C ASP A 94 -12.00 42.04 14.39
N SER A 95 -11.96 42.13 15.71
CA SER A 95 -13.15 42.26 16.58
C SER A 95 -14.15 41.10 16.53
N LYS A 96 -13.76 39.95 15.94
CA LYS A 96 -14.55 38.72 15.88
C LYS A 96 -13.81 37.58 16.57
N LEU A 97 -14.56 36.57 16.98
CA LEU A 97 -14.03 35.38 17.59
C LEU A 97 -14.05 34.21 16.62
N TYR A 98 -12.95 33.50 16.54
CA TYR A 98 -12.76 32.35 15.66
C TYR A 98 -12.35 31.11 16.43
N ASN A 99 -12.83 29.97 16.00
CA ASN A 99 -12.34 28.64 16.42
C ASN A 99 -11.15 28.29 15.53
N CYS A 100 -9.96 28.18 16.10
CA CYS A 100 -8.70 28.08 15.35
C CYS A 100 -7.85 26.91 15.77
N ALA A 101 -7.01 26.44 14.84
CA ALA A 101 -5.83 25.64 15.10
C ALA A 101 -4.58 26.54 15.04
N ALA A 102 -3.72 26.47 16.05
CA ALA A 102 -2.39 27.08 16.04
C ALA A 102 -1.34 26.01 15.72
N VAL A 103 -0.50 26.25 14.73
CA VAL A 103 0.65 25.43 14.37
C VAL A 103 1.89 25.98 15.04
N THR A 104 2.53 25.22 15.91
CA THR A 104 3.66 25.68 16.72
C THR A 104 4.92 24.88 16.44
N TYR A 105 6.06 25.57 16.40
CA TYR A 105 7.37 24.96 16.22
C TYR A 105 8.48 25.86 16.75
N HIS A 106 9.42 25.29 17.52
CA HIS A 106 10.58 26.00 18.09
C HIS A 106 10.24 27.34 18.77
N GLY A 107 9.21 27.33 19.61
CA GLY A 107 8.84 28.50 20.43
C GLY A 107 8.08 29.59 19.64
N LYS A 108 7.65 29.31 18.39
CA LYS A 108 6.90 30.26 17.56
C LYS A 108 5.64 29.63 17.01
N VAL A 109 4.64 30.45 16.70
CA VAL A 109 3.51 30.07 15.88
C VAL A 109 3.91 30.22 14.42
N LEU A 110 3.69 29.16 13.62
CA LEU A 110 3.88 29.18 12.18
C LEU A 110 2.66 29.72 11.43
N GLY A 111 1.46 29.49 11.97
CA GLY A 111 0.21 29.96 11.38
C GLY A 111 -1.00 29.59 12.23
N TYR A 112 -2.10 30.35 12.02
CA TYR A 112 -3.41 30.09 12.60
C TYR A 112 -4.41 29.74 11.50
N VAL A 113 -5.10 28.61 11.68
CA VAL A 113 -6.09 28.14 10.73
C VAL A 113 -7.49 28.21 11.35
N PRO A 114 -8.34 29.16 10.93
CA PRO A 114 -9.71 29.28 11.42
C PRO A 114 -10.64 28.29 10.74
N LYS A 115 -11.67 27.84 11.46
CA LYS A 115 -12.74 26.97 10.98
C LYS A 115 -13.61 27.66 9.93
N GLN A 116 -13.94 26.96 8.83
CA GLN A 116 -14.74 27.50 7.74
C GLN A 116 -16.23 27.16 7.88
N TYR A 117 -16.57 25.98 8.35
CA TYR A 117 -17.94 25.52 8.54
C TYR A 117 -18.26 25.36 10.02
N LEU A 118 -19.18 26.17 10.52
CA LEU A 118 -19.62 26.12 11.92
C LEU A 118 -20.94 25.35 12.00
N PRO A 119 -20.99 24.19 12.71
CA PRO A 119 -22.24 23.49 12.90
C PRO A 119 -23.20 24.32 13.76
N ASN A 120 -24.42 24.51 13.25
CA ASN A 120 -25.49 25.28 13.91
C ASN A 120 -26.83 24.59 13.73
N TYR A 121 -26.89 23.32 14.05
CA TYR A 121 -28.04 22.44 13.95
C TYR A 121 -28.01 21.40 15.06
N ASN A 122 -29.18 20.84 15.39
CA ASN A 122 -29.38 19.88 16.49
C ASN A 122 -28.72 20.35 17.81
N GLU A 123 -27.78 19.60 18.35
CA GLU A 123 -27.03 19.88 19.57
C GLU A 123 -25.92 20.94 19.39
N PHE A 124 -25.61 21.37 18.17
CA PHE A 124 -24.54 22.32 17.88
C PHE A 124 -25.07 23.73 17.65
N TYR A 125 -24.37 24.72 18.21
CA TYR A 125 -24.68 26.14 18.08
C TYR A 125 -23.41 27.01 18.06
N GLU A 126 -22.39 26.57 17.33
CA GLU A 126 -21.10 27.29 17.27
C GLU A 126 -21.24 28.71 16.70
N MET A 127 -22.16 28.97 15.80
CA MET A 127 -22.41 30.31 15.26
C MET A 127 -22.88 31.32 16.33
N ARG A 128 -23.28 30.85 17.52
CA ARG A 128 -23.54 31.73 18.66
C ARG A 128 -22.25 32.40 19.15
N HIS A 129 -21.14 31.72 19.11
CA HIS A 129 -19.88 32.16 19.72
C HIS A 129 -18.83 32.56 18.70
N PHE A 130 -18.77 31.86 17.57
CA PHE A 130 -17.69 31.98 16.59
C PHE A 130 -18.20 32.50 15.25
N THR A 131 -17.29 33.12 14.51
CA THR A 131 -17.49 33.54 13.12
C THR A 131 -16.84 32.50 12.20
N ALA A 132 -17.56 32.09 11.15
CA ALA A 132 -17.01 31.26 10.09
C ALA A 132 -15.99 32.07 9.28
N TRP A 133 -14.85 31.43 8.94
CA TRP A 133 -13.92 32.03 7.98
C TRP A 133 -14.51 31.91 6.57
N ASP A 134 -14.55 32.99 5.83
CA ASP A 134 -15.24 33.07 4.53
C ASP A 134 -14.38 32.58 3.34
N GLY A 135 -13.18 32.05 3.61
CA GLY A 135 -12.25 31.60 2.58
C GLY A 135 -11.48 32.69 1.86
N SER A 136 -11.62 33.95 2.33
CA SER A 136 -10.80 35.08 1.86
C SER A 136 -9.32 34.89 2.21
N LYS A 137 -8.48 35.78 1.67
CA LYS A 137 -7.03 35.73 1.73
C LYS A 137 -6.46 35.42 3.11
N CYS A 138 -5.37 34.66 3.11
CA CYS A 138 -4.52 34.54 4.28
C CYS A 138 -3.82 35.87 4.57
N GLU A 139 -3.96 36.38 5.80
CA GLU A 139 -3.39 37.67 6.21
C GLU A 139 -2.35 37.45 7.31
N TYR A 140 -1.31 38.31 7.32
CA TYR A 140 -0.32 38.24 8.37
C TYR A 140 -0.86 38.94 9.63
N PHE A 141 -1.05 38.16 10.71
CA PHE A 141 -1.48 38.64 12.01
C PHE A 141 -0.27 39.12 12.79
N LEU A 142 -0.27 40.40 13.14
CA LEU A 142 0.72 41.01 14.03
C LEU A 142 0.12 41.09 15.44
N ASN A 143 0.83 40.51 16.42
CA ASN A 143 0.42 40.63 17.80
C ASN A 143 0.94 41.93 18.43
N TRP A 144 0.26 43.04 18.17
CA TRP A 144 0.63 44.38 18.64
C TRP A 144 0.54 44.57 20.16
N PHE A 145 -0.06 43.61 20.88
CA PHE A 145 -0.39 43.81 22.31
C PHE A 145 0.62 43.22 23.29
N ASP A 146 1.62 42.49 22.79
CA ASP A 146 2.71 41.95 23.62
C ASP A 146 4.00 42.73 23.37
N THR A 147 4.02 43.95 23.86
CA THR A 147 5.27 44.68 24.08
C THR A 147 5.77 44.35 25.49
N ASP A 148 7.01 43.92 25.57
CA ASP A 148 7.70 43.81 26.87
C ASP A 148 7.90 45.18 27.54
N ALA A 149 8.44 45.22 28.76
CA ALA A 149 8.68 46.43 29.49
C ALA A 149 9.63 47.44 28.78
N ASP A 150 10.37 46.96 27.77
CA ASP A 150 11.34 47.73 26.99
C ASP A 150 10.77 48.18 25.64
N GLY A 151 9.51 47.79 25.29
CA GLY A 151 8.79 48.20 24.07
C GLY A 151 9.10 47.33 22.87
N GLU A 152 9.76 46.17 23.03
CA GLU A 152 9.94 45.21 21.98
C GLU A 152 8.71 44.29 21.85
N CYS A 153 8.24 44.06 20.63
CA CYS A 153 7.13 43.15 20.36
C CYS A 153 7.61 41.69 20.44
N ASP A 154 6.89 40.86 21.21
CA ASP A 154 7.10 39.41 21.15
C ASP A 154 6.51 38.87 19.83
N ASP A 155 7.38 38.60 18.85
CA ASP A 155 7.04 38.05 17.57
C ASP A 155 6.64 36.58 17.61
N SER A 156 6.67 35.91 18.76
CA SER A 156 6.40 34.48 18.89
C SER A 156 4.96 34.08 18.51
N LEU A 157 4.02 35.01 18.72
CA LEU A 157 2.59 34.87 18.36
C LEU A 157 2.20 35.48 17.02
N SER A 158 3.12 36.19 16.34
CA SER A 158 2.83 36.81 15.04
C SER A 158 2.97 35.78 13.93
N ALA A 159 1.93 35.55 13.15
CA ALA A 159 1.91 34.54 12.08
C ALA A 159 0.81 34.82 11.06
N TYR A 160 0.79 34.08 9.95
CA TYR A 160 -0.32 34.12 9.01
C TYR A 160 -1.60 33.55 9.62
N PHE A 161 -2.72 34.17 9.28
CA PHE A 161 -4.07 33.80 9.71
C PHE A 161 -4.93 33.53 8.46
N GLY A 162 -5.47 32.32 8.34
CA GLY A 162 -6.33 31.95 7.21
C GLY A 162 -6.48 30.44 7.02
N ALA A 163 -7.55 30.01 6.40
CA ALA A 163 -7.83 28.59 6.20
C ALA A 163 -7.05 27.97 5.02
N GLY A 164 -6.53 28.80 4.10
CA GLY A 164 -5.73 28.35 2.95
C GLY A 164 -4.24 28.19 3.23
N LEU A 165 -3.83 27.99 4.48
CA LEU A 165 -2.41 27.81 4.81
C LEU A 165 -1.94 26.39 4.51
N ILE A 166 -0.82 26.29 3.79
CA ILE A 166 -0.11 25.03 3.54
C ILE A 166 1.26 25.13 4.19
N PHE A 167 1.57 24.22 5.08
CA PHE A 167 2.86 24.13 5.77
C PHE A 167 3.76 23.16 5.02
N CYS A 168 4.89 23.63 4.51
CA CYS A 168 5.79 22.86 3.66
C CYS A 168 7.21 22.83 4.22
N CYS A 169 7.79 21.65 4.27
CA CYS A 169 9.15 21.47 4.76
C CYS A 169 10.17 21.77 3.65
N ASN A 170 11.08 22.75 3.87
CA ASN A 170 12.08 23.17 2.90
C ASN A 170 13.05 22.04 2.49
N ASN A 171 13.49 21.25 3.46
CA ASN A 171 14.47 20.19 3.23
C ASN A 171 13.84 18.83 2.92
N MET A 172 12.48 18.76 2.84
CA MET A 172 11.72 17.58 2.45
C MET A 172 10.35 17.98 1.88
N HIS A 173 10.29 18.44 0.64
CA HIS A 173 9.08 19.00 0.02
C HIS A 173 7.86 18.09 0.05
N ASP A 174 8.04 16.76 0.00
CA ASP A 174 6.92 15.83 0.14
C ASP A 174 6.30 15.84 1.56
N PHE A 175 7.01 16.40 2.57
CA PHE A 175 6.43 16.66 3.88
C PHE A 175 5.73 18.03 3.86
N SER A 176 4.47 18.01 3.47
CA SER A 176 3.57 19.16 3.45
C SER A 176 2.24 18.80 4.07
N PHE A 177 1.63 19.71 4.81
CA PHE A 177 0.33 19.49 5.42
C PHE A 177 -0.58 20.72 5.37
N GLY A 178 -1.89 20.45 5.40
CA GLY A 178 -2.94 21.45 5.54
C GLY A 178 -3.90 21.05 6.66
N ILE A 179 -4.70 21.98 7.12
CA ILE A 179 -5.57 21.81 8.30
C ILE A 179 -7.01 22.15 7.95
N GLU A 180 -7.94 21.34 8.44
CA GLU A 180 -9.37 21.63 8.52
C GLU A 180 -9.87 21.27 9.92
N LEU A 181 -10.99 21.86 10.35
CA LEU A 181 -11.49 21.66 11.71
C LEU A 181 -12.86 21.00 11.70
N CYS A 182 -12.97 19.85 12.34
CA CYS A 182 -14.20 19.14 12.69
C CYS A 182 -15.25 19.13 11.56
N GLU A 183 -16.25 20.05 11.63
CA GLU A 183 -17.36 20.17 10.66
C GLU A 183 -16.89 20.38 9.21
N ASP A 184 -15.71 20.94 9.02
CA ASP A 184 -15.15 21.13 7.69
C ASP A 184 -15.11 19.81 6.89
N LEU A 185 -14.78 18.67 7.55
CA LEU A 185 -14.81 17.34 6.93
C LEU A 185 -16.22 16.87 6.56
N TRP A 186 -17.25 17.30 7.32
CA TRP A 186 -18.63 16.86 7.13
C TRP A 186 -19.34 17.66 6.03
N SER A 187 -18.75 18.77 5.60
CA SER A 187 -19.28 19.60 4.52
C SER A 187 -19.25 18.85 3.17
N PRO A 188 -20.14 19.20 2.22
CA PRO A 188 -20.16 18.60 0.88
C PRO A 188 -18.84 18.76 0.10
N CYS A 189 -18.09 19.83 0.37
CA CYS A 189 -16.80 20.12 -0.22
C CYS A 189 -15.80 20.51 0.89
N PRO A 190 -15.15 19.53 1.54
CA PRO A 190 -14.21 19.79 2.61
C PRO A 190 -13.03 20.66 2.15
N PRO A 191 -12.53 21.58 2.99
CA PRO A 191 -11.33 22.37 2.71
C PRO A 191 -10.11 21.54 2.32
N SER A 192 -9.95 20.38 2.91
CA SER A 192 -8.89 19.42 2.54
C SER A 192 -8.83 19.11 1.05
N THR A 193 -9.93 19.29 0.31
CA THR A 193 -9.99 19.04 -1.14
C THR A 193 -9.06 19.99 -1.89
N TYR A 194 -9.18 21.29 -1.69
CA TYR A 194 -8.31 22.26 -2.35
C TYR A 194 -6.91 22.31 -1.73
N LEU A 195 -6.78 22.09 -0.41
CA LEU A 195 -5.47 22.01 0.24
C LEU A 195 -4.62 20.88 -0.35
N ALA A 196 -5.21 19.70 -0.60
CA ALA A 196 -4.52 18.60 -1.24
C ALA A 196 -4.17 18.88 -2.71
N GLN A 197 -5.05 19.57 -3.46
CA GLN A 197 -4.80 19.99 -4.83
C GLN A 197 -3.65 21.00 -4.93
N GLU A 198 -3.49 21.86 -3.93
CA GLU A 198 -2.38 22.82 -3.82
C GLU A 198 -1.09 22.19 -3.23
N GLY A 199 -1.09 20.91 -2.90
CA GLY A 199 0.13 20.16 -2.59
C GLY A 199 0.25 19.63 -1.17
N ALA A 200 -0.73 19.84 -0.27
CA ALA A 200 -0.70 19.22 1.04
C ALA A 200 -0.80 17.69 0.93
N ASN A 201 0.24 16.97 1.37
CA ASN A 201 0.27 15.50 1.36
C ASN A 201 -0.35 14.90 2.62
N ILE A 202 -0.43 15.66 3.70
CA ILE A 202 -1.05 15.26 4.95
C ILE A 202 -2.15 16.27 5.29
N ILE A 203 -3.31 15.79 5.69
CA ILE A 203 -4.41 16.62 6.20
C ILE A 203 -4.55 16.35 7.70
N LEU A 204 -4.67 17.43 8.47
CA LEU A 204 -4.94 17.40 9.89
C LEU A 204 -6.36 17.86 10.13
N ASN A 205 -7.09 17.12 10.96
CA ASN A 205 -8.43 17.51 11.38
C ASN A 205 -8.51 17.50 12.91
N LEU A 206 -8.61 18.69 13.47
CA LEU A 206 -8.84 18.88 14.89
C LEU A 206 -10.34 18.89 15.12
N SER A 207 -10.84 17.98 15.95
CA SER A 207 -12.27 17.80 16.17
C SER A 207 -12.66 17.84 17.64
N ALA A 208 -13.92 18.22 17.88
CA ALA A 208 -14.67 17.97 19.10
C ALA A 208 -16.02 17.35 18.75
N SER A 209 -15.95 16.15 18.21
CA SER A 209 -17.12 15.42 17.74
C SER A 209 -17.68 14.54 18.85
N ASN A 210 -18.93 14.83 19.27
CA ASN A 210 -19.65 14.02 20.23
C ASN A 210 -19.87 12.59 19.72
N GLU A 211 -20.10 11.65 20.63
CA GLU A 211 -20.39 10.27 20.27
C GLU A 211 -21.89 9.98 20.30
N MET A 212 -22.35 9.24 19.31
CA MET A 212 -23.70 8.69 19.21
C MET A 212 -23.60 7.29 18.57
N ILE A 213 -24.63 6.47 18.75
CA ILE A 213 -24.68 5.12 18.16
C ILE A 213 -24.50 5.23 16.63
N GLY A 214 -23.49 4.53 16.09
CA GLY A 214 -23.17 4.50 14.66
C GLY A 214 -22.34 5.68 14.16
N LYS A 215 -22.06 6.70 14.97
CA LYS A 215 -21.29 7.87 14.53
C LYS A 215 -19.80 7.57 14.36
N SER A 216 -19.22 6.68 15.16
CA SER A 216 -17.83 6.26 15.05
C SER A 216 -17.54 5.57 13.71
N GLU A 217 -18.43 4.67 13.25
CA GLU A 217 -18.27 3.99 11.96
C GLU A 217 -18.43 4.98 10.80
N TYR A 218 -19.39 5.91 10.90
CA TYR A 218 -19.59 6.94 9.89
C TYR A 218 -18.38 7.88 9.81
N ARG A 219 -17.86 8.34 10.96
CA ARG A 219 -16.64 9.14 11.08
C ARG A 219 -15.44 8.45 10.46
N ARG A 220 -15.21 7.19 10.81
CA ARG A 220 -14.16 6.37 10.19
C ARG A 220 -14.32 6.33 8.68
N SER A 221 -15.53 6.09 8.19
CA SER A 221 -15.82 6.06 6.75
C SER A 221 -15.48 7.39 6.06
N LEU A 222 -15.86 8.53 6.65
CA LEU A 222 -15.51 9.86 6.12
C LEU A 222 -13.99 10.07 6.04
N VAL A 223 -13.27 9.80 7.13
CA VAL A 223 -11.81 9.96 7.19
C VAL A 223 -11.12 9.10 6.15
N LEU A 224 -11.47 7.81 6.06
CA LEU A 224 -10.85 6.90 5.11
C LEU A 224 -11.17 7.27 3.66
N ASN A 225 -12.43 7.63 3.36
CA ASN A 225 -12.82 8.04 2.02
C ASN A 225 -12.14 9.35 1.59
N GLN A 226 -12.03 10.32 2.49
CA GLN A 226 -11.34 11.59 2.19
C GLN A 226 -9.84 11.36 1.98
N SER A 227 -9.18 10.58 2.85
CA SER A 227 -7.78 10.16 2.67
C SER A 227 -7.55 9.47 1.32
N ALA A 228 -8.44 8.54 0.91
CA ALA A 228 -8.35 7.82 -0.36
C ALA A 228 -8.56 8.73 -1.57
N ARG A 229 -9.59 9.59 -1.53
CA ARG A 229 -9.93 10.51 -2.62
C ARG A 229 -8.80 11.50 -2.88
N LEU A 230 -8.20 12.01 -1.81
CA LEU A 230 -7.11 13.00 -1.87
C LEU A 230 -5.73 12.38 -2.04
N ILE A 231 -5.61 11.05 -2.00
CA ILE A 231 -4.33 10.34 -1.99
C ILE A 231 -3.40 11.00 -0.93
N SER A 232 -3.89 11.08 0.30
CA SER A 232 -3.23 11.80 1.40
C SER A 232 -3.09 10.97 2.66
N GLY A 233 -2.13 11.35 3.52
CA GLY A 233 -2.19 11.05 4.93
C GLY A 233 -3.33 11.85 5.55
N TYR A 234 -4.05 11.30 6.52
CA TYR A 234 -5.11 12.01 7.23
C TYR A 234 -5.02 11.72 8.72
N ILE A 235 -4.91 12.77 9.53
CA ILE A 235 -4.80 12.69 10.99
C ILE A 235 -6.05 13.34 11.57
N TYR A 236 -6.95 12.53 12.10
CA TYR A 236 -8.14 12.97 12.80
C TYR A 236 -7.93 12.84 14.30
N CYS A 237 -8.08 13.94 15.04
CA CYS A 237 -7.88 14.00 16.47
C CYS A 237 -9.11 14.62 17.14
N SER A 238 -9.77 13.92 18.06
CA SER A 238 -11.03 14.35 18.66
C SER A 238 -10.95 14.52 20.17
N ALA A 239 -11.73 15.46 20.69
CA ALA A 239 -11.93 15.68 22.12
C ALA A 239 -12.46 14.40 22.80
N GLY A 240 -12.07 14.21 24.06
CA GLY A 240 -12.41 13.05 24.86
C GLY A 240 -12.95 13.43 26.24
N GLU A 241 -12.58 12.64 27.21
CA GLU A 241 -12.97 12.85 28.61
C GLU A 241 -12.45 14.19 29.14
N GLY A 242 -13.25 14.87 29.95
CA GLY A 242 -12.97 16.20 30.48
C GLY A 242 -13.83 17.32 29.89
N GLU A 243 -14.43 17.09 28.72
CA GLU A 243 -15.48 17.96 28.21
C GLU A 243 -16.75 17.85 29.05
N SER A 244 -17.61 18.89 29.05
CA SER A 244 -18.88 18.86 29.78
C SER A 244 -19.82 17.79 29.20
N THR A 245 -20.41 17.00 30.10
CA THR A 245 -21.39 15.96 29.77
C THR A 245 -22.82 16.44 29.96
N GLN A 246 -23.08 17.72 29.81
CA GLN A 246 -24.40 18.32 30.00
C GLN A 246 -25.46 17.63 29.12
N ASP A 247 -25.19 17.57 27.80
CA ASP A 247 -26.04 16.86 26.82
C ASP A 247 -25.23 15.98 25.88
N LEU A 248 -23.90 16.08 25.87
CA LEU A 248 -22.98 15.43 24.93
C LEU A 248 -21.96 14.56 25.66
N VAL A 249 -21.48 13.53 24.98
CA VAL A 249 -20.35 12.72 25.42
C VAL A 249 -19.31 12.67 24.31
N PHE A 250 -18.04 12.84 24.64
CA PHE A 250 -16.93 12.85 23.71
C PHE A 250 -16.07 11.59 23.92
N SER A 251 -15.66 10.96 22.82
CA SER A 251 -15.07 9.63 22.86
C SER A 251 -13.55 9.59 22.69
N GLY A 252 -12.90 10.69 22.39
CA GLY A 252 -11.46 10.69 22.11
C GLY A 252 -11.06 9.86 20.90
N HIS A 253 -11.96 9.74 19.90
CA HIS A 253 -11.73 8.90 18.73
C HIS A 253 -10.68 9.49 17.79
N ASN A 254 -9.47 8.94 17.82
CA ASN A 254 -8.32 9.36 17.02
C ASN A 254 -8.08 8.36 15.88
N ILE A 255 -7.85 8.86 14.66
CA ILE A 255 -7.62 8.03 13.48
C ILE A 255 -6.44 8.58 12.69
N ILE A 256 -5.48 7.73 12.35
CA ILE A 256 -4.43 8.03 11.38
C ILE A 256 -4.65 7.13 10.17
N ALA A 257 -4.82 7.76 9.00
CA ALA A 257 -5.06 7.06 7.73
C ALA A 257 -4.03 7.46 6.67
N GLU A 258 -3.80 6.58 5.70
CA GLU A 258 -2.93 6.80 4.55
C GLU A 258 -3.59 6.23 3.30
N ASN A 259 -3.98 7.10 2.35
CA ASN A 259 -4.59 6.67 1.09
C ASN A 259 -5.72 5.64 1.27
N GLY A 260 -6.62 5.92 2.22
CA GLY A 260 -7.80 5.11 2.51
C GLY A 260 -7.57 3.90 3.41
N ALA A 261 -6.33 3.65 3.86
CA ALA A 261 -6.02 2.59 4.81
C ALA A 261 -5.84 3.15 6.22
N THR A 262 -6.46 2.53 7.22
CA THR A 262 -6.20 2.84 8.63
C THR A 262 -4.79 2.40 9.00
N LEU A 263 -3.99 3.30 9.54
CA LEU A 263 -2.66 3.01 10.09
C LEU A 263 -2.69 2.80 11.60
N ALA A 264 -3.46 3.64 12.31
CA ALA A 264 -3.68 3.54 13.75
C ALA A 264 -5.03 4.16 14.09
N GLU A 265 -5.67 3.64 15.13
CA GLU A 265 -6.97 4.09 15.62
C GLU A 265 -7.04 3.86 17.13
N SER A 266 -7.62 4.81 17.89
CA SER A 266 -7.81 4.69 19.31
C SER A 266 -9.05 3.88 19.66
N GLU A 267 -9.06 3.28 20.84
CA GLU A 267 -10.31 2.83 21.45
C GLU A 267 -11.19 4.04 21.79
N LEU A 268 -12.51 3.85 21.73
CA LEU A 268 -13.45 4.90 22.13
C LEU A 268 -13.41 5.08 23.67
N PHE A 269 -13.60 6.31 24.11
CA PHE A 269 -13.58 6.71 25.52
C PHE A 269 -12.21 6.51 26.18
N SER A 270 -11.14 6.72 25.40
CA SER A 270 -9.77 6.75 25.91
C SER A 270 -9.18 8.15 25.74
N ASN A 271 -8.51 8.63 26.81
CA ASN A 271 -7.66 9.82 26.76
C ASN A 271 -6.22 9.36 26.56
N ASP A 272 -5.88 9.01 25.33
CA ASP A 272 -4.58 8.47 24.94
C ASP A 272 -4.18 9.04 23.58
N TYR A 273 -3.09 8.54 23.03
CA TYR A 273 -2.62 8.91 21.70
C TYR A 273 -2.42 7.67 20.83
N VAL A 274 -2.55 7.90 19.54
CA VAL A 274 -2.14 6.94 18.52
C VAL A 274 -0.97 7.49 17.71
N ILE A 275 -0.02 6.63 17.38
CA ILE A 275 1.19 6.96 16.60
C ILE A 275 1.27 6.03 15.40
N SER A 276 1.67 6.58 14.26
CA SER A 276 2.08 5.81 13.09
C SER A 276 3.05 6.60 12.23
N GLU A 277 3.56 5.98 11.18
CA GLU A 277 4.39 6.63 10.17
C GLU A 277 3.63 6.75 8.85
N ILE A 278 3.41 7.99 8.37
CA ILE A 278 2.85 8.26 7.03
C ILE A 278 3.98 8.27 6.02
N ASP A 279 3.81 7.54 4.92
CA ASP A 279 4.78 7.47 3.81
C ASP A 279 4.45 8.52 2.74
N VAL A 280 4.98 9.73 2.89
CA VAL A 280 4.71 10.84 1.96
C VAL A 280 5.30 10.60 0.56
N ASN A 281 6.38 9.85 0.41
CA ASN A 281 6.90 9.50 -0.90
C ASN A 281 5.96 8.55 -1.67
N LYS A 282 5.30 7.63 -0.98
CA LYS A 282 4.27 6.77 -1.56
C LYS A 282 3.08 7.60 -2.07
N LEU A 283 2.63 8.56 -1.26
CA LEU A 283 1.55 9.46 -1.63
C LEU A 283 1.92 10.32 -2.85
N ALA A 284 3.09 10.94 -2.85
CA ALA A 284 3.61 11.73 -3.96
C ALA A 284 3.77 10.88 -5.25
N PHE A 285 4.21 9.63 -5.13
CA PHE A 285 4.28 8.70 -6.26
C PHE A 285 2.91 8.39 -6.86
N GLU A 286 1.90 8.09 -6.03
CA GLU A 286 0.54 7.80 -6.50
C GLU A 286 -0.11 9.03 -7.15
N ARG A 287 0.04 10.22 -6.58
CA ARG A 287 -0.44 11.47 -7.18
C ARG A 287 0.20 11.73 -8.54
N ARG A 288 1.53 11.59 -8.66
CA ARG A 288 2.28 11.77 -9.92
C ARG A 288 1.83 10.80 -11.01
N LYS A 289 1.41 9.58 -10.64
CA LYS A 289 0.94 8.55 -11.56
C LYS A 289 -0.54 8.73 -11.94
N ASN A 290 -1.31 9.41 -11.10
CA ASN A 290 -2.75 9.61 -11.29
C ASN A 290 -3.02 10.89 -12.08
N THR A 291 -3.33 10.74 -13.38
CA THR A 291 -3.60 11.87 -14.28
C THR A 291 -4.92 12.60 -13.98
N SER A 292 -5.79 12.03 -13.16
CA SER A 292 -7.03 12.66 -12.70
C SER A 292 -6.81 13.54 -11.46
N PHE A 293 -5.68 13.40 -10.78
CA PHE A 293 -5.30 14.27 -9.68
C PHE A 293 -4.73 15.57 -10.28
N ARG A 294 -5.50 16.66 -10.21
CA ARG A 294 -5.13 17.96 -10.77
C ARG A 294 -4.74 18.90 -9.64
N ASN A 295 -3.74 19.73 -9.92
CA ASN A 295 -3.40 20.87 -9.08
C ASN A 295 -4.17 22.08 -9.64
N ASP A 296 -5.32 22.37 -9.05
CA ASP A 296 -6.09 23.58 -9.35
C ASP A 296 -5.55 24.70 -8.46
N LYS A 297 -5.24 25.85 -9.03
CA LYS A 297 -4.74 26.98 -8.25
C LYS A 297 -5.88 27.59 -7.43
N CYS A 298 -5.71 27.56 -6.12
CA CYS A 298 -6.55 28.23 -5.14
C CYS A 298 -5.78 29.39 -4.49
N ASP A 299 -6.48 30.25 -3.77
CA ASP A 299 -5.84 31.33 -3.02
C ASP A 299 -5.29 30.78 -1.70
N THR A 300 -4.07 30.20 -1.76
CA THR A 300 -3.37 29.59 -0.63
C THR A 300 -2.05 30.30 -0.37
N GLU A 301 -1.61 30.28 0.90
CA GLU A 301 -0.32 30.78 1.31
C GLU A 301 0.55 29.62 1.83
N THR A 302 1.80 29.54 1.37
CA THR A 302 2.73 28.47 1.78
C THR A 302 3.66 28.96 2.88
N ILE A 303 3.59 28.31 4.03
CA ILE A 303 4.42 28.56 5.19
C ILE A 303 5.56 27.54 5.18
N TRP A 304 6.79 28.04 5.07
CA TRP A 304 7.97 27.20 5.00
C TRP A 304 8.61 27.00 6.39
N PHE A 305 9.05 25.76 6.63
CA PHE A 305 9.79 25.40 7.84
C PHE A 305 10.90 24.40 7.53
N ASP A 306 11.89 24.32 8.41
CA ASP A 306 12.96 23.34 8.37
C ASP A 306 12.87 22.40 9.56
N ILE A 307 13.09 21.09 9.35
CA ILE A 307 13.12 20.09 10.41
C ILE A 307 14.30 19.14 10.19
N PRO A 308 15.06 18.75 11.26
CA PRO A 308 16.15 17.81 11.12
C PRO A 308 15.69 16.47 10.55
N LEU A 309 16.28 16.06 9.41
CA LEU A 309 15.99 14.80 8.77
C LEU A 309 16.72 13.65 9.47
N THR A 310 16.02 12.98 10.36
CA THR A 310 16.50 11.78 11.08
C THR A 310 15.99 10.50 10.42
N ASP A 311 16.62 9.36 10.74
CA ASP A 311 16.09 8.05 10.33
C ASP A 311 14.89 7.70 11.22
N THR A 312 13.72 7.58 10.63
CA THR A 312 12.50 7.21 11.36
C THR A 312 12.52 5.74 11.73
N LYS A 313 12.40 5.40 13.00
CA LYS A 313 12.16 4.03 13.42
C LYS A 313 10.73 3.64 13.03
N ILE A 314 10.59 2.71 12.11
CA ILE A 314 9.29 2.23 11.63
C ILE A 314 8.68 1.31 12.71
N THR A 315 7.44 1.60 13.09
CA THR A 315 6.66 0.80 14.05
C THR A 315 5.40 0.22 13.43
N ARG A 316 4.98 0.75 12.28
CA ARG A 316 3.85 0.20 11.52
C ARG A 316 4.17 -1.18 10.96
N PHE A 317 3.15 -1.99 10.81
CA PHE A 317 3.29 -3.32 10.21
C PHE A 317 3.72 -3.24 8.74
N VAL A 318 4.76 -4.01 8.37
CA VAL A 318 5.23 -4.20 7.00
C VAL A 318 5.05 -5.67 6.64
N SER A 319 4.13 -5.96 5.72
CA SER A 319 3.81 -7.34 5.32
C SER A 319 4.95 -8.00 4.56
N ARG A 320 5.32 -9.23 4.93
CA ARG A 320 6.23 -10.10 4.14
C ARG A 320 5.63 -10.52 2.81
N THR A 321 4.31 -10.66 2.79
CA THR A 321 3.54 -11.16 1.64
C THR A 321 2.53 -10.10 1.20
N PRO A 322 2.99 -8.99 0.57
CA PRO A 322 2.16 -7.82 0.32
C PRO A 322 1.02 -8.04 -0.68
N PHE A 323 1.04 -9.15 -1.42
CA PHE A 323 -0.04 -9.55 -2.32
C PHE A 323 -1.17 -10.32 -1.62
N ILE A 324 -0.99 -10.72 -0.36
CA ILE A 324 -1.91 -11.54 0.40
C ILE A 324 -2.50 -10.70 1.54
N PRO A 325 -3.84 -10.68 1.73
CA PRO A 325 -4.46 -10.03 2.88
C PRO A 325 -4.01 -10.63 4.20
N TYR A 326 -4.06 -9.83 5.26
CA TYR A 326 -3.67 -10.28 6.59
C TYR A 326 -4.73 -11.19 7.24
N SER A 327 -6.02 -10.91 7.05
CA SER A 327 -7.09 -11.73 7.62
C SER A 327 -7.42 -12.95 6.77
N ALA A 328 -7.69 -14.09 7.41
CA ALA A 328 -8.05 -15.34 6.73
C ALA A 328 -9.34 -15.21 5.91
N ASP A 329 -10.38 -14.59 6.48
CA ASP A 329 -11.68 -14.39 5.82
C ASP A 329 -11.56 -13.48 4.58
N GLU A 330 -10.75 -12.44 4.66
CA GLU A 330 -10.47 -11.58 3.51
C GLU A 330 -9.65 -12.31 2.45
N THR A 331 -8.74 -13.18 2.85
CA THR A 331 -7.92 -14.00 1.95
C THR A 331 -8.81 -14.96 1.16
N ASP A 332 -9.76 -15.65 1.79
CA ASP A 332 -10.65 -16.59 1.12
C ASP A 332 -11.57 -15.88 0.11
N LYS A 333 -12.20 -14.76 0.50
CA LYS A 333 -13.01 -13.94 -0.42
C LYS A 333 -12.19 -13.43 -1.60
N ARG A 334 -10.95 -13.04 -1.37
CA ARG A 334 -10.05 -12.57 -2.42
C ARG A 334 -9.61 -13.70 -3.33
N CYS A 335 -9.35 -14.90 -2.81
CA CYS A 335 -9.04 -16.09 -3.61
C CYS A 335 -10.21 -16.45 -4.54
N GLU A 336 -11.43 -16.46 -4.04
CA GLU A 336 -12.63 -16.69 -4.86
C GLU A 336 -12.74 -15.68 -6.00
N LEU A 337 -12.60 -14.39 -5.69
CA LEU A 337 -12.67 -13.33 -6.69
C LEU A 337 -11.56 -13.46 -7.75
N ILE A 338 -10.33 -13.76 -7.35
CA ILE A 338 -9.19 -13.95 -8.24
C ILE A 338 -9.46 -15.09 -9.22
N LEU A 339 -9.85 -16.26 -8.73
CA LEU A 339 -10.18 -17.43 -9.56
C LEU A 339 -11.33 -17.12 -10.53
N SER A 340 -12.33 -16.38 -10.07
CA SER A 340 -13.44 -15.92 -10.91
C SER A 340 -12.96 -14.98 -12.02
N MET A 341 -12.12 -13.99 -11.72
CA MET A 341 -11.57 -13.04 -12.70
C MET A 341 -10.75 -13.78 -13.77
N GLN A 342 -9.87 -14.70 -13.36
CA GLN A 342 -9.08 -15.52 -14.30
C GLN A 342 -9.98 -16.34 -15.21
N ALA A 343 -10.98 -17.02 -14.63
CA ALA A 343 -11.92 -17.87 -15.39
C ALA A 343 -12.78 -17.07 -16.38
N HIS A 344 -13.27 -15.88 -15.99
CA HIS A 344 -14.03 -15.01 -16.88
C HIS A 344 -13.18 -14.46 -18.04
N GLY A 345 -11.92 -14.12 -17.77
CA GLY A 345 -10.97 -13.72 -18.81
C GLY A 345 -10.76 -14.82 -19.86
N LEU A 346 -10.50 -16.05 -19.41
CA LEU A 346 -10.32 -17.20 -20.29
C LEU A 346 -11.62 -17.57 -21.01
N LYS A 347 -12.77 -17.58 -20.31
CA LYS A 347 -14.10 -17.79 -20.90
C LYS A 347 -14.32 -16.88 -22.11
N LYS A 348 -14.08 -15.56 -21.93
CA LYS A 348 -14.27 -14.59 -23.02
C LYS A 348 -13.36 -14.88 -24.19
N ARG A 349 -12.10 -15.24 -23.95
CA ARG A 349 -11.14 -15.56 -25.02
C ARG A 349 -11.57 -16.78 -25.81
N LEU A 350 -11.91 -17.88 -25.12
CA LEU A 350 -12.37 -19.13 -25.78
C LEU A 350 -13.64 -18.90 -26.58
N ALA A 351 -14.61 -18.18 -26.05
CA ALA A 351 -15.87 -17.89 -26.77
C ALA A 351 -15.63 -17.00 -27.98
N HIS A 352 -14.79 -15.98 -27.90
CA HIS A 352 -14.51 -15.03 -28.96
C HIS A 352 -13.79 -15.67 -30.14
N THR A 353 -12.84 -16.56 -29.85
CA THR A 353 -12.05 -17.26 -30.90
C THR A 353 -12.72 -18.51 -31.43
N TYR A 354 -13.89 -18.88 -30.89
CA TYR A 354 -14.58 -20.14 -31.20
C TYR A 354 -13.68 -21.38 -31.00
N ALA A 355 -12.71 -21.29 -30.08
CA ALA A 355 -11.79 -22.36 -29.79
C ALA A 355 -12.51 -23.61 -29.28
N LYS A 356 -12.25 -24.75 -29.91
CA LYS A 356 -12.88 -26.04 -29.57
C LYS A 356 -12.26 -26.64 -28.30
N THR A 357 -10.98 -26.38 -28.05
CA THR A 357 -10.29 -26.92 -26.89
C THR A 357 -9.42 -25.86 -26.18
N ALA A 358 -9.17 -26.04 -24.89
CA ALA A 358 -8.11 -25.38 -24.14
C ALA A 358 -6.95 -26.38 -23.98
N VAL A 359 -5.82 -26.11 -24.61
CA VAL A 359 -4.63 -26.98 -24.56
C VAL A 359 -3.68 -26.46 -23.50
N ILE A 360 -3.27 -27.29 -22.54
CA ILE A 360 -2.41 -26.89 -21.44
C ILE A 360 -1.32 -27.93 -21.19
N GLY A 361 -0.07 -27.45 -21.01
CA GLY A 361 1.02 -28.28 -20.50
C GLY A 361 0.86 -28.51 -19.00
N ILE A 362 0.85 -29.77 -18.56
CA ILE A 362 0.73 -30.12 -17.14
C ILE A 362 2.00 -30.82 -16.67
N SER A 363 2.74 -30.15 -15.78
CA SER A 363 3.96 -30.70 -15.15
C SER A 363 3.68 -31.42 -13.83
N GLY A 364 2.52 -31.15 -13.20
CA GLY A 364 2.22 -31.55 -11.82
C GLY A 364 2.75 -30.58 -10.77
N GLY A 365 3.26 -29.40 -11.17
CA GLY A 365 3.64 -28.30 -10.30
C GLY A 365 2.49 -27.30 -10.08
N LEU A 366 2.69 -26.36 -9.12
CA LEU A 366 1.67 -25.39 -8.67
C LEU A 366 1.09 -24.52 -9.80
N ASP A 367 1.93 -24.01 -10.70
CA ASP A 367 1.51 -23.06 -11.74
C ASP A 367 0.61 -23.69 -12.77
N SER A 368 1.02 -24.87 -13.27
CA SER A 368 0.21 -25.65 -14.22
C SER A 368 -1.08 -26.15 -13.58
N THR A 369 -1.04 -26.48 -12.28
CA THR A 369 -2.22 -26.86 -11.51
C THR A 369 -3.22 -25.72 -11.41
N LEU A 370 -2.78 -24.51 -10.99
CA LEU A 370 -3.65 -23.34 -10.94
C LEU A 370 -4.27 -23.04 -12.32
N ALA A 371 -3.46 -23.06 -13.37
CA ALA A 371 -3.94 -22.81 -14.73
C ALA A 371 -4.98 -23.85 -15.17
N LEU A 372 -4.81 -25.13 -14.79
CA LEU A 372 -5.79 -26.19 -15.07
C LEU A 372 -7.12 -25.96 -14.32
N LEU A 373 -7.07 -25.55 -13.04
CA LEU A 373 -8.25 -25.19 -12.25
C LEU A 373 -9.01 -24.01 -12.88
N VAL A 374 -8.28 -23.00 -13.37
CA VAL A 374 -8.85 -21.86 -14.11
C VAL A 374 -9.52 -22.32 -15.41
N CYS A 375 -8.90 -23.25 -16.15
CA CYS A 375 -9.51 -23.87 -17.35
C CYS A 375 -10.82 -24.59 -17.00
N ALA A 376 -10.83 -25.39 -15.94
CA ALA A 376 -12.02 -26.11 -15.48
C ALA A 376 -13.15 -25.13 -15.11
N ASN A 377 -12.85 -24.05 -14.38
CA ASN A 377 -13.83 -23.03 -14.05
C ASN A 377 -14.36 -22.30 -15.30
N ALA A 378 -13.48 -21.99 -16.27
CA ALA A 378 -13.90 -21.37 -17.53
C ALA A 378 -14.83 -22.29 -18.34
N MET A 379 -14.55 -23.61 -18.42
CA MET A 379 -15.43 -24.57 -19.06
C MET A 379 -16.79 -24.69 -18.38
N LYS A 380 -16.84 -24.72 -17.04
CA LYS A 380 -18.10 -24.66 -16.28
C LYS A 380 -18.91 -23.41 -16.63
N LEU A 381 -18.28 -22.24 -16.68
CA LEU A 381 -18.93 -20.98 -17.05
C LEU A 381 -19.43 -20.94 -18.52
N LEU A 382 -18.84 -21.75 -19.39
CA LEU A 382 -19.27 -21.91 -20.81
C LEU A 382 -20.34 -22.99 -20.98
N GLY A 383 -20.64 -23.78 -19.96
CA GLY A 383 -21.50 -24.97 -20.09
C GLY A 383 -20.89 -26.07 -20.97
N ARG A 384 -19.55 -26.15 -21.02
CA ARG A 384 -18.80 -27.08 -21.83
C ARG A 384 -18.26 -28.25 -21.02
N PRO A 385 -18.08 -29.43 -21.63
CA PRO A 385 -17.55 -30.59 -20.94
C PRO A 385 -16.06 -30.40 -20.58
N MET A 386 -15.62 -31.01 -19.48
CA MET A 386 -14.21 -30.96 -19.05
C MET A 386 -13.27 -31.61 -20.06
N THR A 387 -13.77 -32.54 -20.89
CA THR A 387 -13.04 -33.19 -21.98
C THR A 387 -12.57 -32.23 -23.08
N ASP A 388 -13.12 -31.01 -23.15
CA ASP A 388 -12.64 -29.94 -24.04
C ASP A 388 -11.33 -29.30 -23.53
N ILE A 389 -10.88 -29.66 -22.33
CA ILE A 389 -9.54 -29.34 -21.86
C ILE A 389 -8.61 -30.50 -22.25
N VAL A 390 -7.59 -30.19 -23.03
CA VAL A 390 -6.56 -31.15 -23.45
C VAL A 390 -5.30 -30.86 -22.63
N ALA A 391 -5.13 -31.58 -21.54
CA ALA A 391 -3.94 -31.54 -20.72
C ALA A 391 -2.85 -32.44 -21.33
N VAL A 392 -1.65 -31.92 -21.48
CA VAL A 392 -0.51 -32.63 -22.08
C VAL A 392 0.63 -32.73 -21.10
N THR A 393 0.98 -33.93 -20.67
CA THR A 393 2.22 -34.19 -19.95
C THR A 393 3.32 -34.65 -20.92
N MET A 394 4.50 -34.06 -20.78
CA MET A 394 5.62 -34.25 -21.71
C MET A 394 6.88 -34.65 -20.97
N PRO A 395 6.97 -35.91 -20.51
CA PRO A 395 8.17 -36.41 -19.85
C PRO A 395 9.44 -36.21 -20.70
N CYS A 396 10.55 -35.88 -20.03
CA CYS A 396 11.88 -35.79 -20.60
C CYS A 396 12.90 -36.08 -19.48
N PHE A 397 14.17 -35.69 -19.64
CA PHE A 397 15.30 -36.08 -18.77
C PHE A 397 15.13 -35.71 -17.28
N GLY A 398 14.44 -34.61 -16.96
CA GLY A 398 14.27 -34.12 -15.58
C GLY A 398 12.96 -34.50 -14.90
N THR A 399 12.04 -35.17 -15.59
CA THR A 399 10.70 -35.46 -15.05
C THR A 399 10.76 -36.54 -13.96
N THR A 400 10.23 -36.23 -12.76
CA THR A 400 10.20 -37.18 -11.64
C THR A 400 8.92 -38.04 -11.67
N LYS A 401 8.97 -39.22 -11.02
CA LYS A 401 7.79 -40.10 -10.91
C LYS A 401 6.64 -39.42 -10.13
N ARG A 402 6.97 -38.61 -9.10
CA ARG A 402 5.98 -37.93 -8.25
C ARG A 402 5.19 -36.88 -9.02
N THR A 403 5.88 -35.99 -9.72
CA THR A 403 5.23 -34.92 -10.51
C THR A 403 4.41 -35.47 -11.65
N LYS A 404 4.91 -36.51 -12.35
CA LYS A 404 4.11 -37.23 -13.36
C LYS A 404 2.85 -37.82 -12.75
N SER A 405 2.94 -38.49 -11.58
CA SER A 405 1.78 -39.04 -10.87
C SER A 405 0.76 -37.96 -10.49
N ASN A 406 1.23 -36.80 -10.00
CA ASN A 406 0.38 -35.69 -9.64
C ASN A 406 -0.36 -35.11 -10.84
N ALA A 407 0.33 -34.95 -11.99
CA ALA A 407 -0.29 -34.52 -13.24
C ALA A 407 -1.43 -35.45 -13.68
N VAL A 408 -1.22 -36.76 -13.60
CA VAL A 408 -2.25 -37.76 -13.96
C VAL A 408 -3.44 -37.71 -13.02
N LYS A 409 -3.20 -37.76 -11.70
CA LYS A 409 -4.25 -37.76 -10.68
C LYS A 409 -5.15 -36.52 -10.74
N ILE A 410 -4.57 -35.33 -10.93
CA ILE A 410 -5.37 -34.09 -11.02
C ILE A 410 -6.20 -34.06 -12.30
N CYS A 411 -5.68 -34.54 -13.41
CA CYS A 411 -6.42 -34.65 -14.67
C CYS A 411 -7.60 -35.63 -14.58
N GLU A 412 -7.39 -36.79 -13.95
CA GLU A 412 -8.44 -37.77 -13.67
C GLU A 412 -9.52 -37.20 -12.74
N ALA A 413 -9.10 -36.52 -11.65
CA ALA A 413 -10.01 -35.94 -10.68
C ALA A 413 -10.93 -34.87 -11.27
N ILE A 414 -10.45 -34.08 -12.25
CA ILE A 414 -11.23 -33.05 -12.94
C ILE A 414 -12.02 -33.65 -14.14
N GLY A 415 -11.54 -34.74 -14.71
CA GLY A 415 -12.15 -35.38 -15.87
C GLY A 415 -11.76 -34.76 -17.21
N VAL A 416 -10.53 -34.25 -17.32
CA VAL A 416 -10.00 -33.65 -18.58
C VAL A 416 -9.41 -34.71 -19.51
N THR A 417 -9.27 -34.38 -20.78
CA THR A 417 -8.56 -35.24 -21.75
C THR A 417 -7.07 -35.14 -21.51
N LEU A 418 -6.45 -36.21 -21.00
CA LEU A 418 -5.00 -36.28 -20.78
C LEU A 418 -4.30 -36.93 -21.97
N ARG A 419 -3.21 -36.30 -22.44
CA ARG A 419 -2.25 -36.88 -23.39
C ARG A 419 -0.87 -36.96 -22.76
N GLU A 420 -0.23 -38.13 -22.84
CA GLU A 420 1.17 -38.31 -22.48
C GLU A 420 1.99 -38.40 -23.77
N ILE A 421 2.99 -37.53 -23.90
CA ILE A 421 3.87 -37.49 -25.08
C ILE A 421 5.32 -37.42 -24.58
N ASP A 422 6.04 -38.51 -24.71
CA ASP A 422 7.47 -38.53 -24.43
C ASP A 422 8.23 -37.76 -25.51
N ILE A 423 8.91 -36.70 -25.13
CA ILE A 423 9.65 -35.83 -26.06
C ILE A 423 11.15 -36.13 -26.10
N THR A 424 11.61 -37.16 -25.38
CA THR A 424 13.02 -37.48 -25.21
C THR A 424 13.74 -37.67 -26.54
N ASP A 425 13.17 -38.44 -27.46
CA ASP A 425 13.81 -38.74 -28.73
C ASP A 425 13.81 -37.52 -29.68
N SER A 426 12.76 -36.71 -29.67
CA SER A 426 12.73 -35.44 -30.40
C SER A 426 13.82 -34.47 -29.93
N VAL A 427 14.02 -34.38 -28.62
CA VAL A 427 15.05 -33.52 -28.04
C VAL A 427 16.45 -34.04 -28.32
N LYS A 428 16.68 -35.39 -28.27
CA LYS A 428 17.95 -36.00 -28.66
C LYS A 428 18.28 -35.74 -30.13
N GLN A 429 17.30 -35.91 -31.02
CA GLN A 429 17.48 -35.63 -32.44
C GLN A 429 17.83 -34.16 -32.66
N HIS A 430 17.13 -33.23 -31.98
CA HIS A 430 17.43 -31.82 -32.06
C HIS A 430 18.87 -31.49 -31.59
N PHE A 431 19.36 -32.10 -30.51
CA PHE A 431 20.73 -31.91 -30.04
C PHE A 431 21.75 -32.43 -31.06
N LEU A 432 21.51 -33.57 -31.68
CA LEU A 432 22.35 -34.09 -32.79
C LEU A 432 22.38 -33.12 -33.98
N ASP A 433 21.21 -32.58 -34.37
CA ASP A 433 21.09 -31.69 -35.53
C ASP A 433 21.87 -30.37 -35.34
N ILE A 434 21.95 -29.84 -34.09
CA ILE A 434 22.68 -28.63 -33.76
C ILE A 434 24.10 -28.88 -33.28
N GLY A 435 24.55 -30.13 -33.17
CA GLY A 435 25.87 -30.50 -32.68
C GLY A 435 26.10 -30.27 -31.20
N HIS A 436 25.04 -30.31 -30.36
CA HIS A 436 25.10 -30.16 -28.91
C HIS A 436 25.38 -31.51 -28.23
N ASP A 437 26.39 -31.54 -27.33
CA ASP A 437 26.65 -32.74 -26.51
C ASP A 437 25.55 -32.91 -25.46
N ILE A 438 24.91 -34.06 -25.42
CA ILE A 438 23.84 -34.40 -24.45
C ILE A 438 24.32 -34.37 -23.00
N ASN A 439 25.63 -34.50 -22.77
CA ASN A 439 26.25 -34.43 -21.44
C ASN A 439 26.55 -32.98 -21.00
N ASP A 440 26.47 -32.02 -21.90
CA ASP A 440 26.55 -30.59 -21.58
C ASP A 440 25.19 -30.08 -21.07
N LEU A 441 25.03 -30.05 -19.73
CA LEU A 441 23.83 -29.60 -19.04
C LEU A 441 23.70 -28.07 -18.99
N SER A 442 24.20 -27.38 -20.01
CA SER A 442 24.11 -25.91 -20.15
C SER A 442 22.68 -25.43 -20.44
N VAL A 443 22.55 -24.12 -20.58
CA VAL A 443 21.27 -23.45 -20.93
C VAL A 443 20.69 -23.96 -22.27
N VAL A 444 21.52 -24.54 -23.16
CA VAL A 444 21.05 -25.16 -24.43
C VAL A 444 20.23 -26.40 -24.12
N PHE A 445 20.71 -27.24 -23.20
CA PHE A 445 20.03 -28.46 -22.77
C PHE A 445 18.65 -28.16 -22.15
N GLU A 446 18.56 -27.15 -21.27
CA GLU A 446 17.30 -26.76 -20.65
C GLU A 446 16.33 -26.14 -21.68
N ASN A 447 16.82 -25.16 -22.47
CA ASN A 447 16.00 -24.44 -23.44
C ASN A 447 15.51 -25.33 -24.59
N GLY A 448 16.30 -26.32 -25.00
CA GLY A 448 15.90 -27.29 -26.01
C GLY A 448 14.63 -28.05 -25.60
N GLN A 449 14.58 -28.54 -24.38
CA GLN A 449 13.41 -29.24 -23.81
C GLN A 449 12.19 -28.32 -23.69
N ALA A 450 12.39 -27.09 -23.17
CA ALA A 450 11.29 -26.14 -22.99
C ALA A 450 10.64 -25.74 -24.34
N ARG A 451 11.46 -25.52 -25.38
CA ARG A 451 10.93 -25.19 -26.72
C ARG A 451 10.25 -26.37 -27.37
N GLU A 452 10.74 -27.58 -27.18
CA GLU A 452 10.08 -28.80 -27.71
C GLU A 452 8.69 -28.97 -27.09
N ARG A 453 8.54 -28.77 -25.76
CA ARG A 453 7.22 -28.76 -25.09
C ARG A 453 6.27 -27.74 -25.71
N THR A 454 6.74 -26.52 -25.93
CA THR A 454 5.91 -25.45 -26.52
C THR A 454 5.51 -25.81 -27.97
N LYS A 455 6.43 -26.33 -28.78
CA LYS A 455 6.14 -26.80 -30.15
C LYS A 455 5.04 -27.84 -30.17
N VAL A 456 5.10 -28.83 -29.28
CA VAL A 456 4.08 -29.88 -29.15
C VAL A 456 2.73 -29.28 -28.78
N LEU A 457 2.66 -28.41 -27.79
CA LEU A 457 1.40 -27.77 -27.37
C LEU A 457 0.75 -26.94 -28.47
N MET A 458 1.54 -26.14 -29.21
CA MET A 458 1.06 -25.30 -30.30
C MET A 458 0.48 -26.18 -31.46
N ASN A 459 1.14 -27.28 -31.79
CA ASN A 459 0.67 -28.19 -32.81
C ASN A 459 -0.60 -28.95 -32.40
N ILE A 460 -0.71 -29.35 -31.12
CA ILE A 460 -1.95 -29.97 -30.61
C ILE A 460 -3.10 -28.96 -30.63
N ALA A 461 -2.86 -27.71 -30.29
CA ALA A 461 -3.87 -26.65 -30.38
C ALA A 461 -4.37 -26.50 -31.83
N ASN A 462 -3.47 -26.51 -32.80
CA ASN A 462 -3.85 -26.49 -34.23
C ASN A 462 -4.66 -27.72 -34.64
N GLN A 463 -4.26 -28.92 -34.23
CA GLN A 463 -4.98 -30.18 -34.53
C GLN A 463 -6.40 -30.19 -33.94
N THR A 464 -6.57 -29.63 -32.72
CA THR A 464 -7.84 -29.69 -32.00
C THR A 464 -8.68 -28.42 -32.19
N GLY A 465 -8.20 -27.43 -32.94
CA GLY A 465 -8.85 -26.14 -33.11
C GLY A 465 -8.95 -25.36 -31.81
N GLY A 466 -7.90 -25.42 -30.98
CA GLY A 466 -7.86 -24.89 -29.63
C GLY A 466 -6.89 -23.74 -29.43
N LEU A 467 -6.76 -23.31 -28.17
CA LEU A 467 -5.80 -22.32 -27.71
C LEU A 467 -4.84 -22.92 -26.69
N VAL A 468 -3.56 -22.57 -26.77
CA VAL A 468 -2.58 -22.89 -25.75
C VAL A 468 -2.72 -21.91 -24.56
N ILE A 469 -2.94 -22.48 -23.38
CA ILE A 469 -3.08 -21.73 -22.13
C ILE A 469 -1.73 -21.68 -21.41
N GLY A 470 -1.27 -20.46 -21.11
CA GLY A 470 0.00 -20.22 -20.43
C GLY A 470 -0.12 -20.38 -18.91
N THR A 471 0.90 -20.97 -18.33
CA THR A 471 0.99 -21.30 -16.90
C THR A 471 1.94 -20.36 -16.13
N GLY A 472 2.82 -19.62 -16.83
CA GLY A 472 3.82 -18.74 -16.21
C GLY A 472 3.21 -17.66 -15.34
N ASP A 473 3.81 -17.43 -14.17
CA ASP A 473 3.35 -16.49 -13.15
C ASP A 473 4.07 -15.14 -13.18
N LEU A 474 3.59 -14.20 -12.36
CA LEU A 474 4.12 -12.84 -12.29
C LEU A 474 5.58 -12.79 -11.79
N SER A 475 5.94 -13.65 -10.83
CA SER A 475 7.30 -13.67 -10.23
C SER A 475 8.33 -14.19 -11.22
N GLU A 476 7.99 -15.23 -11.97
CA GLU A 476 8.82 -15.76 -13.07
C GLU A 476 9.00 -14.70 -14.17
N LEU A 477 7.92 -14.00 -14.53
CA LEU A 477 7.97 -12.90 -15.50
C LEU A 477 8.84 -11.74 -15.01
N ALA A 478 8.81 -11.40 -13.71
CA ALA A 478 9.64 -10.35 -13.13
C ALA A 478 11.14 -10.69 -13.24
N LEU A 479 11.49 -11.93 -12.90
CA LEU A 479 12.88 -12.42 -12.95
C LEU A 479 13.33 -12.84 -14.36
N GLY A 480 12.39 -12.94 -15.32
CA GLY A 480 12.65 -13.55 -16.62
C GLY A 480 13.08 -15.01 -16.48
N TRP A 481 12.57 -15.72 -15.48
CA TRP A 481 12.85 -17.13 -15.21
C TRP A 481 11.93 -18.02 -16.06
N ALA A 482 12.14 -17.95 -17.35
CA ALA A 482 11.44 -18.72 -18.38
C ALA A 482 12.30 -18.77 -19.63
N THR A 483 12.17 -19.82 -20.42
CA THR A 483 12.84 -19.94 -21.73
C THR A 483 12.16 -19.06 -22.76
N TYR A 484 12.92 -18.12 -23.36
CA TYR A 484 12.41 -17.30 -24.46
C TYR A 484 11.94 -18.17 -25.63
N ASN A 485 10.74 -17.89 -26.12
CA ASN A 485 10.06 -18.69 -27.16
C ASN A 485 9.89 -20.18 -26.77
N GLY A 486 9.79 -20.43 -25.48
CA GLY A 486 9.49 -21.72 -24.87
C GLY A 486 8.29 -21.59 -23.94
N ASP A 487 8.46 -21.95 -22.69
CA ASP A 487 7.44 -21.96 -21.65
C ASP A 487 6.84 -20.57 -21.32
N HIS A 488 7.52 -19.46 -21.67
CA HIS A 488 6.96 -18.12 -21.52
C HIS A 488 5.90 -17.79 -22.60
N MET A 489 5.79 -18.59 -23.67
CA MET A 489 4.87 -18.34 -24.80
C MET A 489 3.61 -19.16 -24.68
N SER A 490 2.49 -18.50 -24.94
CA SER A 490 1.15 -19.11 -25.02
C SER A 490 0.22 -18.24 -25.85
N MET A 491 -1.01 -18.66 -26.04
CA MET A 491 -2.03 -17.84 -26.69
C MET A 491 -2.86 -17.03 -25.69
N TYR A 492 -2.86 -17.43 -24.41
CA TYR A 492 -3.48 -16.69 -23.31
C TYR A 492 -2.86 -17.11 -21.96
N GLY A 493 -2.24 -16.19 -21.24
CA GLY A 493 -1.56 -16.44 -19.96
C GLY A 493 -2.47 -16.18 -18.78
N VAL A 494 -3.05 -17.21 -18.17
CA VAL A 494 -4.04 -17.04 -17.09
C VAL A 494 -3.42 -16.62 -15.76
N ASN A 495 -2.15 -16.96 -15.51
CA ASN A 495 -1.44 -16.67 -14.25
C ASN A 495 -0.52 -15.43 -14.32
N CYS A 496 -0.46 -14.73 -15.46
CA CYS A 496 0.53 -13.66 -15.71
C CYS A 496 0.50 -12.48 -14.72
N SER A 497 -0.55 -12.35 -13.92
CA SER A 497 -0.72 -11.32 -12.89
C SER A 497 -0.74 -11.89 -11.46
N ILE A 498 -0.44 -13.18 -11.30
CA ILE A 498 -0.47 -13.87 -10.00
C ILE A 498 0.97 -14.13 -9.54
N PRO A 499 1.43 -13.56 -8.42
CA PRO A 499 2.76 -13.85 -7.89
C PRO A 499 2.84 -15.26 -7.30
N LYS A 500 4.04 -15.85 -7.30
CA LYS A 500 4.29 -17.22 -6.82
C LYS A 500 3.79 -17.47 -5.40
N THR A 501 3.96 -16.50 -4.51
CA THR A 501 3.46 -16.60 -3.12
C THR A 501 1.94 -16.71 -3.05
N LEU A 502 1.21 -16.04 -3.94
CA LEU A 502 -0.26 -16.07 -3.97
C LEU A 502 -0.80 -17.37 -4.59
N ILE A 503 -0.09 -17.98 -5.55
CA ILE A 503 -0.51 -19.25 -6.18
C ILE A 503 -0.74 -20.33 -5.12
N LYS A 504 0.16 -20.45 -4.15
CA LYS A 504 0.05 -21.40 -3.05
C LYS A 504 -1.25 -21.24 -2.26
N HIS A 505 -1.65 -20.00 -2.00
CA HIS A 505 -2.91 -19.68 -1.30
C HIS A 505 -4.14 -20.01 -2.17
N LEU A 506 -4.11 -19.73 -3.46
CA LEU A 506 -5.20 -20.05 -4.39
C LEU A 506 -5.43 -21.57 -4.50
N VAL A 507 -4.36 -22.35 -4.64
CA VAL A 507 -4.44 -23.82 -4.70
C VAL A 507 -4.92 -24.40 -3.35
N SER A 508 -4.42 -23.86 -2.22
CA SER A 508 -4.88 -24.24 -0.88
C SER A 508 -6.35 -23.90 -0.66
N TYR A 509 -6.81 -22.74 -1.08
CA TYR A 509 -8.22 -22.35 -1.02
C TYR A 509 -9.09 -23.33 -1.83
N TYR A 510 -8.68 -23.68 -3.05
CA TYR A 510 -9.40 -24.62 -3.89
C TYR A 510 -9.47 -26.03 -3.27
N SER A 511 -8.36 -26.49 -2.65
CA SER A 511 -8.33 -27.76 -1.91
C SER A 511 -9.32 -27.80 -0.74
N LYS A 512 -9.48 -26.66 -0.02
CA LYS A 512 -10.41 -26.56 1.12
C LYS A 512 -11.88 -26.50 0.68
N THR A 513 -12.16 -25.94 -0.49
CA THR A 513 -13.54 -25.66 -0.96
C THR A 513 -14.10 -26.72 -1.92
N THR A 514 -13.28 -27.65 -2.42
CA THR A 514 -13.72 -28.71 -3.32
C THR A 514 -14.36 -29.89 -2.56
N ASP A 515 -15.51 -30.36 -3.04
CA ASP A 515 -16.16 -31.60 -2.54
C ASP A 515 -15.53 -32.88 -3.14
N ASN A 516 -14.69 -32.76 -4.15
CA ASN A 516 -14.04 -33.89 -4.81
C ASN A 516 -12.83 -34.34 -3.98
N LYS A 517 -12.95 -35.49 -3.29
CA LYS A 517 -11.91 -36.04 -2.42
C LYS A 517 -10.59 -36.31 -3.16
N LEU A 518 -10.65 -36.91 -4.37
CA LEU A 518 -9.45 -37.20 -5.15
C LEU A 518 -8.73 -35.91 -5.57
N LEU A 519 -9.48 -34.88 -5.95
CA LEU A 519 -8.93 -33.56 -6.28
C LEU A 519 -8.26 -32.93 -5.06
N LYS A 520 -8.92 -32.98 -3.90
CA LYS A 520 -8.38 -32.44 -2.64
C LYS A 520 -7.04 -33.08 -2.29
N GLU A 521 -6.99 -34.43 -2.24
CA GLU A 521 -5.77 -35.17 -1.93
C GLU A 521 -4.62 -34.87 -2.92
N SER A 522 -4.96 -34.73 -4.22
CA SER A 522 -3.99 -34.38 -5.26
C SER A 522 -3.44 -32.96 -5.09
N LEU A 523 -4.30 -31.99 -4.74
CA LEU A 523 -3.89 -30.61 -4.50
C LEU A 523 -3.01 -30.49 -3.25
N GLU A 524 -3.30 -31.22 -2.19
CA GLU A 524 -2.49 -31.28 -0.96
C GLU A 524 -1.09 -31.85 -1.23
N ASP A 525 -0.97 -32.93 -2.03
CA ASP A 525 0.34 -33.48 -2.42
C ASP A 525 1.16 -32.51 -3.31
N ILE A 526 0.48 -31.75 -4.18
CA ILE A 526 1.13 -30.72 -5.01
C ILE A 526 1.64 -29.56 -4.14
N LEU A 527 0.87 -29.14 -3.12
CA LEU A 527 1.27 -28.08 -2.17
C LEU A 527 2.52 -28.45 -1.39
N ASP A 528 2.72 -29.75 -1.09
CA ASP A 528 3.89 -30.29 -0.39
C ASP A 528 5.08 -30.57 -1.31
N THR A 529 4.93 -30.40 -2.63
CA THR A 529 6.02 -30.66 -3.58
C THR A 529 6.88 -29.41 -3.74
N PRO A 530 8.22 -29.50 -3.62
CA PRO A 530 9.13 -28.39 -3.84
C PRO A 530 9.07 -27.85 -5.27
N VAL A 531 9.22 -26.54 -5.43
CA VAL A 531 9.25 -25.90 -6.75
C VAL A 531 10.57 -26.21 -7.46
N SER A 532 10.49 -26.83 -8.64
CA SER A 532 11.65 -27.20 -9.47
C SER A 532 11.33 -27.00 -10.95
N PRO A 533 12.30 -26.57 -11.78
CA PRO A 533 12.11 -26.46 -13.22
C PRO A 533 12.04 -27.80 -13.96
N GLU A 534 12.44 -28.92 -13.32
CA GLU A 534 12.44 -30.30 -13.88
C GLU A 534 13.06 -30.43 -15.27
N LEU A 535 14.12 -29.68 -15.53
CA LEU A 535 14.82 -29.68 -16.82
C LEU A 535 16.14 -30.48 -16.76
N LEU A 536 16.78 -30.54 -15.58
CA LEU A 536 18.00 -31.31 -15.37
C LEU A 536 17.69 -32.72 -14.85
N PRO A 537 18.51 -33.72 -15.20
CA PRO A 537 18.35 -35.11 -14.74
C PRO A 537 18.30 -35.20 -13.21
N ALA A 538 17.36 -35.95 -12.66
CA ALA A 538 17.24 -36.19 -11.23
C ALA A 538 18.44 -37.00 -10.72
N HIS A 539 19.03 -36.62 -9.57
CA HIS A 539 20.09 -37.39 -8.90
C HIS A 539 19.44 -38.36 -7.90
N ASN A 540 19.61 -39.65 -8.08
CA ASN A 540 19.03 -40.72 -7.22
C ASN A 540 17.49 -40.65 -7.06
N GLY A 541 16.78 -40.10 -8.02
CA GLY A 541 15.30 -39.94 -7.97
C GLY A 541 14.79 -38.72 -7.20
N GLU A 542 15.72 -37.92 -6.67
CA GLU A 542 15.41 -36.63 -6.02
C GLU A 542 15.64 -35.45 -6.97
N ILE A 543 14.93 -34.37 -6.73
CA ILE A 543 15.04 -33.11 -7.47
C ILE A 543 16.47 -32.58 -7.33
N SER A 544 17.22 -32.53 -8.42
CA SER A 544 18.62 -32.09 -8.43
C SER A 544 18.79 -30.58 -8.29
N GLN A 545 17.74 -29.79 -8.51
CA GLN A 545 17.81 -28.34 -8.57
C GLN A 545 16.53 -27.71 -8.05
N LYS A 546 16.62 -26.99 -6.93
CA LYS A 546 15.52 -26.13 -6.47
C LYS A 546 15.66 -24.77 -7.12
N THR A 547 14.56 -24.25 -7.66
CA THR A 547 14.55 -22.92 -8.31
C THR A 547 15.04 -21.83 -7.37
N GLU A 548 14.65 -21.87 -6.10
CA GLU A 548 15.00 -20.86 -5.10
C GLU A 548 16.50 -20.85 -4.74
N ASP A 549 17.22 -21.95 -4.93
CA ASP A 549 18.69 -21.98 -4.72
C ASP A 549 19.41 -21.15 -5.78
N LEU A 550 18.85 -21.02 -6.98
CA LEU A 550 19.44 -20.33 -8.12
C LEU A 550 19.05 -18.87 -8.23
N VAL A 551 17.76 -18.59 -8.05
CA VAL A 551 17.21 -17.24 -8.25
C VAL A 551 16.91 -16.54 -6.92
N GLY A 552 16.83 -17.26 -5.81
CA GLY A 552 16.46 -16.78 -4.49
C GLY A 552 15.01 -17.06 -4.11
N PRO A 553 14.66 -16.86 -2.83
CA PRO A 553 13.32 -17.07 -2.31
C PRO A 553 12.29 -16.17 -3.01
N TYR A 554 11.21 -16.77 -3.51
CA TYR A 554 10.16 -16.01 -4.19
C TYR A 554 9.47 -15.00 -3.29
N GLU A 555 9.40 -15.23 -1.98
CA GLU A 555 8.81 -14.26 -1.06
C GLU A 555 9.60 -12.94 -1.01
N LEU A 556 10.94 -12.99 -1.12
CA LEU A 556 11.76 -11.80 -1.24
C LEU A 556 11.54 -11.09 -2.58
N HIS A 557 11.47 -11.85 -3.68
CA HIS A 557 11.25 -11.26 -5.01
C HIS A 557 9.86 -10.64 -5.16
N ASP A 558 8.84 -11.27 -4.63
CA ASP A 558 7.47 -10.73 -4.61
C ASP A 558 7.40 -9.46 -3.75
N PHE A 559 8.10 -9.42 -2.61
CA PHE A 559 8.25 -8.24 -1.80
C PHE A 559 8.96 -7.10 -2.55
N PHE A 560 10.07 -7.39 -3.25
CA PHE A 560 10.81 -6.40 -4.03
C PHE A 560 9.98 -5.89 -5.22
N LEU A 561 9.29 -6.80 -5.90
CA LEU A 561 8.38 -6.47 -7.00
C LEU A 561 7.26 -5.53 -6.54
N TYR A 562 6.61 -5.84 -5.43
CA TYR A 562 5.54 -5.02 -4.90
C TYR A 562 6.03 -3.63 -4.50
N ASN A 563 7.08 -3.55 -3.72
CA ASN A 563 7.58 -2.26 -3.21
C ASN A 563 8.30 -1.44 -4.29
N GLY A 564 9.14 -2.08 -5.12
CA GLY A 564 9.91 -1.39 -6.16
C GLY A 564 9.07 -1.01 -7.38
N ILE A 565 8.13 -1.85 -7.81
CA ILE A 565 7.39 -1.63 -9.06
C ILE A 565 6.00 -1.03 -8.81
N ARG A 566 5.25 -1.53 -7.81
CA ARG A 566 3.92 -0.98 -7.52
C ARG A 566 4.00 0.42 -6.92
N TRP A 567 4.93 0.64 -5.99
CA TRP A 567 5.08 1.89 -5.26
C TRP A 567 6.25 2.78 -5.73
N GLY A 568 7.08 2.29 -6.66
CA GLY A 568 8.22 3.03 -7.18
C GLY A 568 9.28 3.38 -6.11
N PHE A 569 9.38 2.58 -5.06
CA PHE A 569 10.36 2.83 -4.02
C PHE A 569 11.79 2.63 -4.53
N THR A 570 12.71 3.43 -4.01
CA THR A 570 14.13 3.27 -4.29
C THR A 570 14.65 1.94 -3.75
N PRO A 571 15.70 1.35 -4.35
CA PRO A 571 16.33 0.14 -3.83
C PRO A 571 16.72 0.23 -2.35
N GLU A 572 17.19 1.37 -1.90
CA GLU A 572 17.54 1.64 -0.49
C GLU A 572 16.31 1.50 0.42
N LYS A 573 15.19 2.14 0.05
CA LYS A 573 13.93 2.03 0.79
C LYS A 573 13.38 0.61 0.79
N VAL A 574 13.41 -0.08 -0.37
CA VAL A 574 12.97 -1.48 -0.49
C VAL A 574 13.82 -2.38 0.42
N PHE A 575 15.13 -2.18 0.46
CA PHE A 575 16.04 -2.92 1.32
C PHE A 575 15.71 -2.70 2.80
N ARG A 576 15.56 -1.45 3.22
CA ARG A 576 15.21 -1.10 4.59
C ARG A 576 13.89 -1.73 5.03
N LEU A 577 12.85 -1.64 4.19
CA LEU A 577 11.56 -2.28 4.46
C LEU A 577 11.67 -3.80 4.55
N ALA A 578 12.51 -4.42 3.71
CA ALA A 578 12.77 -5.86 3.77
C ALA A 578 13.43 -6.28 5.08
N LEU A 579 14.38 -5.48 5.61
CA LEU A 579 14.99 -5.74 6.92
C LEU A 579 13.94 -5.74 8.05
N TYR A 580 12.93 -4.85 8.00
CA TYR A 580 11.84 -4.87 8.97
C TYR A 580 10.89 -6.04 8.75
N ALA A 581 10.49 -6.29 7.51
CA ALA A 581 9.51 -7.32 7.19
C ALA A 581 10.04 -8.74 7.46
N PHE A 582 11.31 -8.99 7.19
CA PHE A 582 11.94 -10.32 7.27
C PHE A 582 12.87 -10.46 8.47
N ASP A 583 12.73 -9.62 9.48
CA ASP A 583 13.50 -9.74 10.73
C ASP A 583 13.35 -11.15 11.32
N GLY A 584 14.48 -11.79 11.65
CA GLY A 584 14.56 -13.17 12.13
C GLY A 584 14.34 -14.27 11.07
N ALA A 585 14.02 -13.93 9.80
CA ALA A 585 13.86 -14.91 8.71
C ALA A 585 15.08 -14.92 7.77
N TYR A 586 15.59 -13.76 7.41
CA TYR A 586 16.77 -13.63 6.54
C TYR A 586 17.74 -12.60 7.13
N ASP A 587 19.02 -12.88 7.00
CA ASP A 587 20.06 -11.92 7.36
C ASP A 587 20.19 -10.80 6.31
N ARG A 588 20.89 -9.73 6.71
CA ARG A 588 21.14 -8.55 5.87
C ARG A 588 21.80 -8.89 4.54
N GLU A 589 22.78 -9.78 4.57
CA GLU A 589 23.58 -10.16 3.39
C GLU A 589 22.72 -10.92 2.36
N THR A 590 21.89 -11.83 2.84
CA THR A 590 20.93 -12.59 2.01
C THR A 590 19.94 -11.66 1.33
N ILE A 591 19.32 -10.73 2.08
CA ILE A 591 18.39 -9.75 1.50
C ILE A 591 19.10 -8.90 0.45
N LEU A 592 20.29 -8.39 0.73
CA LEU A 592 21.06 -7.55 -0.18
C LEU A 592 21.47 -8.31 -1.46
N LYS A 593 21.92 -9.56 -1.33
CA LYS A 593 22.26 -10.44 -2.46
C LYS A 593 21.08 -10.59 -3.41
N TRP A 594 19.90 -10.90 -2.88
CA TRP A 594 18.73 -11.19 -3.70
C TRP A 594 18.08 -9.90 -4.25
N LEU A 595 18.16 -8.77 -3.54
CA LEU A 595 17.76 -7.48 -4.07
C LEU A 595 18.61 -7.08 -5.29
N LYS A 596 19.93 -7.25 -5.22
CA LYS A 596 20.84 -7.01 -6.34
C LYS A 596 20.52 -7.95 -7.52
N THR A 597 20.24 -9.21 -7.23
CA THR A 597 19.85 -10.20 -8.25
C THR A 597 18.51 -9.82 -8.90
N PHE A 598 17.51 -9.39 -8.11
CA PHE A 598 16.22 -8.93 -8.60
C PHE A 598 16.37 -7.80 -9.62
N TYR A 599 17.01 -6.69 -9.25
CA TYR A 599 17.13 -5.54 -10.16
C TYR A 599 17.96 -5.88 -11.41
N ARG A 600 19.08 -6.62 -11.26
CA ARG A 600 19.88 -7.07 -12.41
C ARG A 600 19.03 -7.88 -13.39
N ARG A 601 18.28 -8.86 -12.91
CA ARG A 601 17.43 -9.71 -13.75
C ARG A 601 16.24 -8.95 -14.30
N PHE A 602 15.58 -8.17 -13.47
CA PHE A 602 14.42 -7.37 -13.89
C PHE A 602 14.73 -6.50 -15.11
N PHE A 603 15.89 -5.88 -15.15
CA PHE A 603 16.31 -5.08 -16.31
C PHE A 603 16.78 -5.95 -17.48
N SER A 604 17.72 -6.85 -17.26
CA SER A 604 18.35 -7.64 -18.34
C SER A 604 17.38 -8.58 -19.06
N GLN A 605 16.27 -8.97 -18.43
CA GLN A 605 15.28 -9.89 -18.98
C GLN A 605 14.03 -9.19 -19.54
N GLN A 606 14.05 -7.86 -19.69
CA GLN A 606 12.90 -7.10 -20.21
C GLN A 606 12.49 -7.56 -21.62
N PHE A 607 13.43 -7.95 -22.49
CA PHE A 607 13.13 -8.41 -23.84
C PHE A 607 12.12 -9.57 -23.86
N LYS A 608 12.11 -10.44 -22.83
CA LYS A 608 11.14 -11.52 -22.69
C LYS A 608 9.73 -10.97 -22.41
N ARG A 609 9.62 -9.90 -21.62
CA ARG A 609 8.34 -9.28 -21.29
C ARG A 609 7.74 -8.46 -22.44
N SER A 610 8.56 -8.00 -23.36
CA SER A 610 8.12 -7.21 -24.53
C SER A 610 7.17 -7.98 -25.45
N CYS A 611 7.23 -9.32 -25.45
CA CYS A 611 6.40 -10.19 -26.29
C CYS A 611 5.43 -11.07 -25.48
N LEU A 612 5.07 -10.67 -24.24
CA LEU A 612 4.14 -11.45 -23.42
C LEU A 612 2.79 -11.62 -24.09
N PRO A 613 2.21 -12.84 -24.04
CA PRO A 613 0.83 -13.08 -24.46
C PRO A 613 -0.17 -12.27 -23.65
N ASP A 614 -1.39 -12.14 -24.15
CA ASP A 614 -2.49 -11.56 -23.40
C ASP A 614 -2.81 -12.40 -22.16
N GLY A 615 -3.29 -11.72 -21.11
CA GLY A 615 -3.75 -12.36 -19.89
C GLY A 615 -4.49 -11.36 -19.00
N PRO A 616 -5.30 -11.82 -18.03
CA PRO A 616 -6.09 -10.94 -17.20
C PRO A 616 -5.21 -10.21 -16.18
N LYS A 617 -5.43 -8.90 -16.04
CA LYS A 617 -4.93 -8.17 -14.89
C LYS A 617 -5.83 -8.47 -13.69
N VAL A 618 -5.29 -9.12 -12.67
CA VAL A 618 -6.02 -9.53 -11.48
C VAL A 618 -5.59 -8.70 -10.26
N GLY A 619 -4.29 -8.56 -10.06
CA GLY A 619 -3.71 -7.82 -8.93
C GLY A 619 -3.38 -6.37 -9.26
N SER A 620 -2.78 -5.69 -8.26
CA SER A 620 -2.32 -4.29 -8.38
C SER A 620 -1.07 -4.11 -9.25
N VAL A 621 -0.41 -5.22 -9.65
CA VAL A 621 0.79 -5.23 -10.49
C VAL A 621 0.59 -6.16 -11.67
N THR A 622 0.92 -5.71 -12.87
CA THR A 622 1.10 -6.55 -14.05
C THR A 622 2.32 -6.08 -14.84
N LEU A 623 3.04 -7.01 -15.43
CA LEU A 623 4.23 -6.73 -16.23
C LEU A 623 3.96 -6.81 -17.74
N SER A 624 2.68 -6.87 -18.13
CA SER A 624 2.28 -6.80 -19.54
C SER A 624 2.72 -5.45 -20.14
N PRO A 625 3.35 -5.43 -21.32
CA PRO A 625 3.75 -4.20 -22.01
C PRO A 625 2.54 -3.36 -22.45
N ARG A 626 1.33 -3.93 -22.42
CA ARG A 626 0.05 -3.24 -22.69
C ARG A 626 -0.61 -2.68 -21.41
N GLY A 627 -0.07 -3.05 -20.24
CA GLY A 627 -0.64 -2.72 -18.92
C GLY A 627 0.20 -1.74 -18.12
N ASP A 628 0.54 -2.10 -16.89
CA ASP A 628 1.11 -1.22 -15.87
C ASP A 628 2.59 -0.86 -16.10
N TRP A 629 3.34 -1.73 -16.79
CA TRP A 629 4.77 -1.58 -16.91
C TRP A 629 5.25 -1.58 -18.37
N ARG A 630 5.78 -0.45 -18.81
CA ARG A 630 6.39 -0.28 -20.12
C ARG A 630 7.84 0.15 -19.94
N MET A 631 8.77 -0.69 -20.32
CA MET A 631 10.21 -0.43 -20.21
C MET A 631 10.91 -0.82 -21.51
N PRO A 632 11.86 -0.02 -22.02
CA PRO A 632 12.70 -0.44 -23.13
C PRO A 632 13.51 -1.70 -22.78
N SER A 633 13.72 -2.60 -23.76
CA SER A 633 14.45 -3.84 -23.52
C SER A 633 15.94 -3.63 -23.28
N ASP A 634 16.46 -2.49 -23.66
CA ASP A 634 17.85 -2.04 -23.54
C ASP A 634 18.07 -1.02 -22.40
N ALA A 635 17.08 -0.85 -21.52
CA ALA A 635 17.22 0.01 -20.35
C ALA A 635 18.35 -0.48 -19.41
N CYS A 636 19.17 0.47 -18.94
CA CYS A 636 20.31 0.18 -18.08
C CYS A 636 19.94 0.21 -16.59
N ALA A 637 20.40 -0.79 -15.83
CA ALA A 637 20.14 -0.91 -14.39
C ALA A 637 21.12 -0.13 -13.50
N THR A 638 22.07 0.61 -14.06
CA THR A 638 23.22 1.19 -13.35
C THR A 638 22.81 2.05 -12.15
N LEU A 639 21.78 2.90 -12.31
CA LEU A 639 21.31 3.79 -11.23
C LEU A 639 20.76 3.00 -10.04
N TRP A 640 19.97 1.96 -10.28
CA TRP A 640 19.42 1.10 -9.22
C TRP A 640 20.51 0.26 -8.54
N LEU A 641 21.43 -0.30 -9.32
CA LEU A 641 22.52 -1.12 -8.79
C LEU A 641 23.55 -0.29 -8.00
N SER A 642 23.81 0.96 -8.38
CA SER A 642 24.70 1.85 -7.62
C SER A 642 24.14 2.17 -6.24
N GLN A 643 22.83 2.40 -6.10
CA GLN A 643 22.20 2.57 -4.78
C GLN A 643 22.40 1.32 -3.90
N ILE A 644 22.23 0.12 -4.47
CA ILE A 644 22.43 -1.14 -3.74
C ILE A 644 23.89 -1.32 -3.32
N GLU A 645 24.84 -0.90 -4.14
CA GLU A 645 26.28 -0.98 -3.82
C GLU A 645 26.68 -0.07 -2.67
N ASN A 646 26.00 1.04 -2.48
CA ASN A 646 26.19 1.96 -1.35
C ASN A 646 25.64 1.42 -0.02
N LEU A 647 24.88 0.32 -0.05
CA LEU A 647 24.27 -0.32 1.15
C LEU A 647 25.17 -1.35 1.83
N LYS A 648 26.39 -1.56 1.33
CA LYS A 648 27.35 -2.55 1.87
C LYS A 648 27.90 -2.20 3.24
#